data_ff49a7d7b2355c644f4a40f220bace63
#
_entry.id   ff49a7d7b2355c644f4a40f220bace63
#
_cell.length_a   1.000
_cell.length_b   1.000
_cell.length_c   1.000
_cell.angle_alpha   90.00
_cell.angle_beta   90.00
_cell.angle_gamma   90.00
#
_symmetry.space_group_name_H-M   'P 1'
#
loop_
_entity.id
_entity.type
_entity.pdbx_description
1 polymer ?
#
loop_
_entity_poly.entity_id
_entity_poly.type
_entity_poly.pdbx_seq_one_letter_code
_entity_poly.pdbx_strand_id
1 'polypeptide(L)'
;MLFGRLTERAQRVLAHAQEEAIRLNHSNIGTEHLLLGLMKEPEGIAAKVLESFNITEDKVIEEVEKLIGHGQDHVGTLHYTPRAKKVIELSMDEARKLHHNFVGTEHILLGLIRENEGVAARVFANLDLNITKARAQVVKALGNPEMSNKNAQASKSNNTPTLDSLARDLTVIAKDGTLDPVIGRDKEITRVIEVLSRRTKNNPVLIGEPGVGKTAIAEGLAQAIVNNEVPETLKDKRVMSLDMGTVVAGTKYRGEFEERLKKVMEEIQQAGNVILFIDELHTLVGAGGAEGAIDASNILKPALARGELQCIGATTLDEYRKNIEKDAALERRFQPVQVDEPSVVDTVAILKGLRDRYEAHHRINISDEAIEAAVKLSNRYVSDRFLPDKAIDLIDEASSKVRLKSHTTPNNLKEIEQEIEKVKNEKDAAVHAQEFENAANLRDKQTKLEKQYEEAKNEWKNAQNGMSTSLSEEDIAEVIAGWTGIPLTKINETESEKLLSLEDTLHERVIGQKGAVNSISKAVRRARAGLKDPKRPIGSFIFLGPTGVGKTELARALAESMFGDDDAMIRVDMSEFMEKHAVSRLVGAPPGYVGHDDGGQLTEKVRRKPYSVILFDEIEKAHPDVFNILLQVLDDGHLTDTKGRTVDFRNTIIIMTSNVGAQELQDQRFAGFGGSSDGQDYETIRKTMLKELKNSFRPEFLNRVDDIIVFHKLTKEELKEIVTMMVNKLTNRLSEQNINIIVTDKAKDKIAEEGYDPEYGARPLIRAIQKTIEDNLSELILDGNQIEGKKVTVDHDGKEFKYDIAEQTSETKTPSQA
;
A
#
# COMPACT_ATOMS: atom_id res chain seq x y z
N MET A 1 -11.04 -40.61 1.62
CA MET A 1 -10.56 -39.34 0.98
C MET A 1 -11.44 -38.86 -0.20
N LEU A 2 -12.68 -39.37 -0.38
CA LEU A 2 -13.59 -38.89 -1.45
C LEU A 2 -14.32 -37.58 -1.11
N PHE A 3 -14.55 -37.28 0.15
CA PHE A 3 -15.39 -36.15 0.59
C PHE A 3 -14.68 -34.79 0.77
N GLY A 4 -13.36 -34.72 0.75
CA GLY A 4 -12.58 -33.51 1.00
C GLY A 4 -12.54 -32.48 -0.13
N ARG A 5 -13.16 -32.77 -1.29
CA ARG A 5 -13.20 -31.86 -2.45
C ARG A 5 -14.62 -31.45 -2.86
N LEU A 6 -15.60 -31.61 -1.98
CA LEU A 6 -16.98 -31.18 -2.20
C LEU A 6 -17.19 -29.80 -1.61
N THR A 7 -17.93 -28.93 -2.31
CA THR A 7 -18.41 -27.67 -1.71
C THR A 7 -19.43 -27.98 -0.61
N GLU A 8 -19.63 -27.05 0.29
CA GLU A 8 -20.61 -27.18 1.39
C GLU A 8 -22.02 -27.53 0.88
N ARG A 9 -22.43 -26.89 -0.23
CA ARG A 9 -23.70 -27.19 -0.89
C ARG A 9 -23.72 -28.60 -1.49
N ALA A 10 -22.65 -29.08 -2.09
CA ALA A 10 -22.57 -30.43 -2.60
C ALA A 10 -22.61 -31.49 -1.46
N GLN A 11 -22.04 -31.16 -0.31
CA GLN A 11 -22.16 -32.01 0.90
C GLN A 11 -23.61 -32.08 1.41
N ARG A 12 -24.35 -30.96 1.42
CA ARG A 12 -25.77 -30.92 1.77
C ARG A 12 -26.61 -31.73 0.77
N VAL A 13 -26.33 -31.66 -0.50
CA VAL A 13 -26.99 -32.50 -1.53
C VAL A 13 -26.88 -34.00 -1.20
N LEU A 14 -25.68 -34.44 -0.79
CA LEU A 14 -25.47 -35.84 -0.40
C LEU A 14 -26.22 -36.20 0.90
N ALA A 15 -26.30 -35.29 1.85
CA ALA A 15 -27.09 -35.46 3.06
C ALA A 15 -28.60 -35.56 2.75
N HIS A 16 -29.13 -34.66 1.93
CA HIS A 16 -30.51 -34.69 1.46
C HIS A 16 -30.80 -35.95 0.64
N ALA A 17 -29.87 -36.43 -0.19
CA ALA A 17 -30.03 -37.69 -0.90
C ALA A 17 -30.16 -38.89 0.07
N GLN A 18 -29.47 -38.86 1.19
CA GLN A 18 -29.59 -39.88 2.24
C GLN A 18 -30.92 -39.77 2.95
N GLU A 19 -31.40 -38.56 3.29
CA GLU A 19 -32.74 -38.33 3.87
C GLU A 19 -33.85 -38.82 2.97
N GLU A 20 -33.76 -38.54 1.66
CA GLU A 20 -34.76 -39.01 0.68
C GLU A 20 -34.77 -40.52 0.53
N ALA A 21 -33.62 -41.19 0.60
CA ALA A 21 -33.55 -42.63 0.60
C ALA A 21 -34.24 -43.25 1.81
N ILE A 22 -34.10 -42.58 2.99
CA ILE A 22 -34.82 -43.01 4.22
C ILE A 22 -36.32 -42.74 4.08
N ARG A 23 -36.73 -41.58 3.57
CA ARG A 23 -38.14 -41.20 3.36
C ARG A 23 -38.90 -42.21 2.46
N LEU A 24 -38.21 -42.67 1.43
CA LEU A 24 -38.75 -43.65 0.48
C LEU A 24 -38.57 -45.10 0.92
N ASN A 25 -38.02 -45.38 2.11
CA ASN A 25 -37.69 -46.69 2.63
C ASN A 25 -36.79 -47.54 1.72
N HIS A 26 -35.86 -46.92 1.01
CA HIS A 26 -34.92 -47.62 0.13
C HIS A 26 -33.67 -48.07 0.90
N SER A 27 -33.17 -49.26 0.60
CA SER A 27 -31.97 -49.83 1.22
C SER A 27 -30.64 -49.25 0.74
N ASN A 28 -30.66 -48.54 -0.37
CA ASN A 28 -29.45 -47.97 -0.99
C ASN A 28 -29.73 -46.59 -1.58
N ILE A 29 -28.69 -45.72 -1.59
CA ILE A 29 -28.74 -44.41 -2.21
C ILE A 29 -28.43 -44.54 -3.70
N GLY A 30 -29.44 -44.35 -4.55
CA GLY A 30 -29.35 -44.38 -5.98
C GLY A 30 -29.17 -43.01 -6.66
N THR A 31 -29.18 -43.00 -7.99
CA THR A 31 -29.08 -41.78 -8.80
C THR A 31 -30.28 -40.85 -8.63
N GLU A 32 -31.47 -41.43 -8.42
CA GLU A 32 -32.74 -40.76 -8.10
C GLU A 32 -32.63 -39.93 -6.82
N HIS A 33 -32.02 -40.47 -5.78
CA HIS A 33 -31.84 -39.77 -4.51
C HIS A 33 -30.86 -38.60 -4.64
N LEU A 34 -29.82 -38.77 -5.45
CA LEU A 34 -28.90 -37.65 -5.78
C LEU A 34 -29.65 -36.54 -6.52
N LEU A 35 -30.54 -36.87 -7.44
CA LEU A 35 -31.37 -35.90 -8.15
C LEU A 35 -32.33 -35.16 -7.19
N LEU A 36 -33.03 -35.91 -6.28
CA LEU A 36 -33.89 -35.31 -5.27
C LEU A 36 -33.10 -34.40 -4.31
N GLY A 37 -31.92 -34.84 -3.91
CA GLY A 37 -31.02 -34.03 -3.10
C GLY A 37 -30.57 -32.70 -3.77
N LEU A 38 -30.39 -32.73 -5.10
CA LEU A 38 -30.10 -31.52 -5.87
C LEU A 38 -31.29 -30.55 -5.89
N MET A 39 -32.51 -31.05 -5.99
CA MET A 39 -33.71 -30.22 -5.98
C MET A 39 -33.99 -29.56 -4.61
N LYS A 40 -33.58 -30.20 -3.51
CA LYS A 40 -33.67 -29.65 -2.15
C LYS A 40 -32.63 -28.56 -1.83
N GLU A 41 -31.73 -28.24 -2.72
CA GLU A 41 -30.79 -27.12 -2.59
C GLU A 41 -31.16 -26.03 -3.62
N PRO A 42 -32.19 -25.21 -3.38
CA PRO A 42 -32.75 -24.25 -4.37
C PRO A 42 -31.77 -23.15 -4.76
N GLU A 43 -30.81 -22.82 -3.90
CA GLU A 43 -29.78 -21.84 -4.22
C GLU A 43 -28.65 -22.42 -5.09
N GLY A 44 -28.62 -23.73 -5.32
CA GLY A 44 -27.63 -24.41 -6.14
C GLY A 44 -27.84 -24.11 -7.62
N ILE A 45 -26.74 -24.04 -8.38
CA ILE A 45 -26.79 -23.87 -9.85
C ILE A 45 -27.60 -25.00 -10.50
N ALA A 46 -27.49 -26.21 -9.99
CA ALA A 46 -28.21 -27.37 -10.50
C ALA A 46 -29.73 -27.20 -10.40
N ALA A 47 -30.26 -26.81 -9.26
CA ALA A 47 -31.68 -26.58 -9.05
C ALA A 47 -32.21 -25.48 -9.95
N LYS A 48 -31.51 -24.33 -10.02
CA LYS A 48 -31.86 -23.20 -10.91
C LYS A 48 -31.90 -23.58 -12.38
N VAL A 49 -30.95 -24.40 -12.82
CA VAL A 49 -30.95 -24.90 -14.21
C VAL A 49 -32.12 -25.82 -14.45
N LEU A 50 -32.44 -26.78 -13.55
CA LEU A 50 -33.57 -27.68 -13.69
C LEU A 50 -34.91 -26.92 -13.66
N GLU A 51 -35.07 -25.95 -12.78
CA GLU A 51 -36.25 -25.06 -12.74
C GLU A 51 -36.42 -24.27 -14.05
N SER A 52 -35.32 -23.80 -14.69
CA SER A 52 -35.40 -23.11 -15.97
C SER A 52 -35.97 -23.98 -17.11
N PHE A 53 -35.93 -25.31 -16.96
CA PHE A 53 -36.57 -26.28 -17.83
C PHE A 53 -37.98 -26.75 -17.32
N ASN A 54 -38.53 -26.02 -16.33
CA ASN A 54 -39.83 -26.31 -15.71
C ASN A 54 -39.89 -27.67 -14.99
N ILE A 55 -38.73 -28.15 -14.53
CA ILE A 55 -38.59 -29.35 -13.70
C ILE A 55 -38.56 -28.89 -12.25
N THR A 56 -39.67 -29.10 -11.52
CA THR A 56 -39.84 -28.75 -10.11
C THR A 56 -39.64 -29.98 -9.23
N GLU A 57 -39.37 -29.79 -7.95
CA GLU A 57 -39.20 -30.85 -6.96
C GLU A 57 -40.39 -31.81 -6.95
N ASP A 58 -41.64 -31.31 -6.95
CA ASP A 58 -42.85 -32.13 -6.93
C ASP A 58 -42.92 -33.06 -8.14
N LYS A 59 -42.58 -32.61 -9.35
CA LYS A 59 -42.58 -33.43 -10.56
C LYS A 59 -41.53 -34.53 -10.52
N VAL A 60 -40.34 -34.23 -9.96
CA VAL A 60 -39.27 -35.22 -9.78
C VAL A 60 -39.68 -36.29 -8.77
N ILE A 61 -40.28 -35.87 -7.64
CA ILE A 61 -40.80 -36.81 -6.63
C ILE A 61 -41.86 -37.73 -7.26
N GLU A 62 -42.86 -37.17 -7.94
CA GLU A 62 -43.94 -37.96 -8.57
C GLU A 62 -43.39 -38.97 -9.59
N GLU A 63 -42.42 -38.59 -10.39
CA GLU A 63 -41.79 -39.49 -11.38
C GLU A 63 -40.91 -40.56 -10.71
N VAL A 64 -40.19 -40.24 -9.67
CA VAL A 64 -39.39 -41.19 -8.90
C VAL A 64 -40.28 -42.21 -8.21
N GLU A 65 -41.40 -41.79 -7.57
CA GLU A 65 -42.37 -42.67 -6.94
C GLU A 65 -43.08 -43.60 -7.97
N LYS A 66 -43.39 -43.11 -9.16
CA LYS A 66 -43.94 -43.92 -10.28
C LYS A 66 -42.96 -45.00 -10.77
N LEU A 67 -41.66 -44.68 -10.85
CA LEU A 67 -40.65 -45.57 -11.42
C LEU A 67 -40.17 -46.65 -10.44
N ILE A 68 -40.08 -46.34 -9.13
CA ILE A 68 -39.46 -47.25 -8.17
C ILE A 68 -40.40 -47.61 -7.03
N GLY A 69 -41.41 -46.77 -6.71
CA GLY A 69 -42.32 -46.95 -5.57
C GLY A 69 -41.63 -46.73 -4.21
N HIS A 70 -42.32 -47.14 -3.15
CA HIS A 70 -41.76 -47.14 -1.78
C HIS A 70 -41.17 -48.53 -1.48
N GLY A 71 -40.02 -48.56 -0.83
CA GLY A 71 -39.37 -49.79 -0.39
C GLY A 71 -40.07 -50.42 0.81
N GLN A 72 -39.68 -51.65 1.15
CA GLN A 72 -40.10 -52.31 2.41
C GLN A 72 -39.23 -51.78 3.56
N ASP A 73 -39.78 -51.74 4.79
CA ASP A 73 -39.12 -51.24 6.01
C ASP A 73 -37.67 -51.75 6.11
N HIS A 74 -36.72 -50.83 6.17
CA HIS A 74 -35.30 -51.14 6.20
C HIS A 74 -34.68 -50.65 7.48
N VAL A 75 -34.05 -51.55 8.25
CA VAL A 75 -33.26 -51.26 9.43
C VAL A 75 -31.80 -51.59 9.13
N GLY A 76 -31.02 -50.57 8.68
CA GLY A 76 -29.61 -50.80 8.39
C GLY A 76 -28.88 -49.52 7.89
N THR A 77 -27.54 -49.62 7.76
CA THR A 77 -26.72 -48.53 7.20
C THR A 77 -26.92 -48.42 5.70
N LEU A 78 -27.22 -47.22 5.20
CA LEU A 78 -27.41 -46.95 3.77
C LEU A 78 -26.06 -46.92 3.04
N HIS A 79 -26.02 -47.57 1.88
CA HIS A 79 -24.87 -47.58 1.00
C HIS A 79 -25.17 -46.98 -0.40
N TYR A 80 -24.21 -46.31 -1.00
CA TYR A 80 -24.36 -45.83 -2.37
C TYR A 80 -24.37 -47.00 -3.35
N THR A 81 -25.31 -47.00 -4.32
CA THR A 81 -25.31 -47.94 -5.42
C THR A 81 -24.03 -47.76 -6.28
N PRO A 82 -23.62 -48.79 -7.06
CA PRO A 82 -22.51 -48.67 -7.97
C PRO A 82 -22.65 -47.50 -8.97
N ARG A 83 -23.87 -47.22 -9.41
CA ARG A 83 -24.18 -46.11 -10.32
C ARG A 83 -24.09 -44.76 -9.62
N ALA A 84 -24.58 -44.62 -8.41
CA ALA A 84 -24.44 -43.38 -7.62
C ALA A 84 -22.96 -43.06 -7.34
N LYS A 85 -22.14 -44.09 -7.06
CA LYS A 85 -20.67 -43.91 -6.93
C LYS A 85 -20.07 -43.44 -8.25
N LYS A 86 -20.46 -44.02 -9.39
CA LYS A 86 -20.02 -43.62 -10.71
C LYS A 86 -20.40 -42.16 -11.02
N VAL A 87 -21.58 -41.68 -10.61
CA VAL A 87 -21.99 -40.28 -10.73
C VAL A 87 -21.03 -39.35 -9.96
N ILE A 88 -20.66 -39.71 -8.72
CA ILE A 88 -19.71 -38.91 -7.94
C ILE A 88 -18.34 -38.86 -8.61
N GLU A 89 -17.86 -39.95 -9.15
CA GLU A 89 -16.60 -39.99 -9.91
C GLU A 89 -16.68 -39.15 -11.20
N LEU A 90 -17.77 -39.24 -11.93
CA LEU A 90 -18.02 -38.42 -13.13
C LEU A 90 -18.14 -36.93 -12.78
N SER A 91 -18.69 -36.58 -11.63
CA SER A 91 -18.76 -35.20 -11.15
C SER A 91 -17.37 -34.61 -10.86
N MET A 92 -16.46 -35.42 -10.30
CA MET A 92 -15.06 -35.02 -10.11
C MET A 92 -14.33 -34.85 -11.44
N ASP A 93 -14.64 -35.71 -12.44
CA ASP A 93 -14.06 -35.62 -13.78
C ASP A 93 -14.58 -34.37 -14.52
N GLU A 94 -15.85 -34.03 -14.40
CA GLU A 94 -16.42 -32.80 -14.96
C GLU A 94 -15.85 -31.53 -14.27
N ALA A 95 -15.63 -31.53 -12.93
CA ALA A 95 -14.99 -30.44 -12.24
C ALA A 95 -13.56 -30.22 -12.72
N ARG A 96 -12.80 -31.31 -12.96
CA ARG A 96 -11.44 -31.23 -13.53
C ARG A 96 -11.44 -30.66 -14.95
N LYS A 97 -12.39 -31.07 -15.80
CA LYS A 97 -12.53 -30.56 -17.17
C LYS A 97 -12.87 -29.08 -17.22
N LEU A 98 -13.61 -28.62 -16.22
CA LEU A 98 -13.98 -27.22 -16.05
C LEU A 98 -12.92 -26.40 -15.27
N HIS A 99 -11.78 -27.01 -14.95
CA HIS A 99 -10.69 -26.40 -14.17
C HIS A 99 -11.11 -25.92 -12.77
N HIS A 100 -12.11 -26.56 -12.16
CA HIS A 100 -12.57 -26.25 -10.82
C HIS A 100 -11.87 -27.12 -9.76
N ASN A 101 -11.47 -26.53 -8.65
CA ASN A 101 -10.78 -27.23 -7.56
C ASN A 101 -11.73 -28.01 -6.63
N PHE A 102 -13.02 -27.67 -6.65
CA PHE A 102 -14.07 -28.27 -5.82
C PHE A 102 -15.25 -28.70 -6.66
N VAL A 103 -15.93 -29.75 -6.21
CA VAL A 103 -17.14 -30.29 -6.85
C VAL A 103 -18.36 -29.61 -6.23
N GLY A 104 -19.07 -28.80 -7.03
CA GLY A 104 -20.31 -28.14 -6.66
C GLY A 104 -21.56 -28.93 -7.15
N THR A 105 -22.75 -28.36 -6.87
CA THR A 105 -24.06 -28.93 -7.28
C THR A 105 -24.16 -29.13 -8.80
N GLU A 106 -23.64 -28.19 -9.57
CA GLU A 106 -23.53 -28.19 -11.01
C GLU A 106 -22.77 -29.39 -11.56
N HIS A 107 -21.66 -29.76 -10.91
CA HIS A 107 -20.86 -30.91 -11.31
C HIS A 107 -21.59 -32.23 -11.01
N ILE A 108 -22.38 -32.29 -9.93
CA ILE A 108 -23.21 -33.47 -9.63
C ILE A 108 -24.31 -33.62 -10.68
N LEU A 109 -24.93 -32.51 -11.11
CA LEU A 109 -25.89 -32.54 -12.21
C LEU A 109 -25.25 -32.99 -13.52
N LEU A 110 -24.05 -32.48 -13.86
CA LEU A 110 -23.31 -32.92 -15.06
C LEU A 110 -22.93 -34.39 -14.97
N GLY A 111 -22.58 -34.88 -13.77
CA GLY A 111 -22.31 -36.31 -13.53
C GLY A 111 -23.53 -37.18 -13.76
N LEU A 112 -24.72 -36.76 -13.28
CA LEU A 112 -26.01 -37.47 -13.53
C LEU A 112 -26.36 -37.50 -15.02
N ILE A 113 -26.22 -36.38 -15.71
CA ILE A 113 -26.45 -36.25 -17.16
C ILE A 113 -25.51 -37.19 -17.95
N ARG A 114 -24.27 -37.32 -17.50
CA ARG A 114 -23.27 -38.15 -18.22
C ARG A 114 -23.39 -39.62 -17.94
N GLU A 115 -23.91 -40.02 -16.78
CA GLU A 115 -24.13 -41.43 -16.43
C GLU A 115 -25.22 -42.07 -17.31
N ASN A 116 -26.32 -41.35 -17.59
CA ASN A 116 -27.34 -41.58 -18.61
C ASN A 116 -27.97 -43.00 -18.66
N GLU A 117 -27.82 -43.82 -17.63
CA GLU A 117 -28.40 -45.20 -17.59
C GLU A 117 -29.20 -45.45 -16.29
N GLY A 118 -29.04 -44.55 -15.28
CA GLY A 118 -29.65 -44.65 -13.98
C GLY A 118 -31.14 -44.27 -13.95
N VAL A 119 -31.76 -44.37 -12.80
CA VAL A 119 -33.15 -43.93 -12.61
C VAL A 119 -33.30 -42.43 -12.86
N ALA A 120 -32.34 -41.61 -12.44
CA ALA A 120 -32.34 -40.17 -12.75
C ALA A 120 -32.40 -39.91 -14.26
N ALA A 121 -31.71 -40.70 -15.08
CA ALA A 121 -31.75 -40.54 -16.55
C ALA A 121 -33.13 -40.84 -17.12
N ARG A 122 -33.85 -41.83 -16.55
CA ARG A 122 -35.24 -42.12 -16.91
C ARG A 122 -36.21 -41.01 -16.49
N VAL A 123 -36.00 -40.42 -15.29
CA VAL A 123 -36.78 -39.27 -14.84
C VAL A 123 -36.54 -38.08 -15.79
N PHE A 124 -35.31 -37.82 -16.20
CA PHE A 124 -35.02 -36.78 -17.18
C PHE A 124 -35.69 -37.03 -18.54
N ALA A 125 -35.72 -38.26 -19.00
CA ALA A 125 -36.40 -38.63 -20.25
C ALA A 125 -37.91 -38.46 -20.16
N ASN A 126 -38.54 -38.89 -19.04
CA ASN A 126 -39.99 -38.75 -18.82
C ASN A 126 -40.43 -37.28 -18.65
N LEU A 127 -39.58 -36.42 -18.14
CA LEU A 127 -39.80 -34.98 -18.01
C LEU A 127 -39.36 -34.17 -19.24
N ASP A 128 -39.05 -34.83 -20.35
CA ASP A 128 -38.61 -34.22 -21.64
C ASP A 128 -37.41 -33.26 -21.49
N LEU A 129 -36.50 -33.53 -20.54
CA LEU A 129 -35.30 -32.72 -20.38
C LEU A 129 -34.33 -32.88 -21.56
N ASN A 130 -34.11 -31.81 -22.27
CA ASN A 130 -33.06 -31.81 -23.30
C ASN A 130 -31.67 -31.77 -22.67
N ILE A 131 -31.04 -32.94 -22.56
CA ILE A 131 -29.73 -33.13 -21.89
C ILE A 131 -28.66 -32.21 -22.47
N THR A 132 -28.63 -32.02 -23.81
CA THR A 132 -27.64 -31.15 -24.47
C THR A 132 -27.84 -29.66 -24.08
N LYS A 133 -29.11 -29.20 -24.02
CA LYS A 133 -29.41 -27.85 -23.61
C LYS A 133 -29.16 -27.63 -22.12
N ALA A 134 -29.50 -28.59 -21.26
CA ALA A 134 -29.25 -28.54 -19.82
C ALA A 134 -27.75 -28.45 -19.54
N ARG A 135 -26.94 -29.29 -20.23
CA ARG A 135 -25.48 -29.23 -20.12
C ARG A 135 -24.95 -27.84 -20.55
N ALA A 136 -25.39 -27.30 -21.68
CA ALA A 136 -24.98 -25.99 -22.18
C ALA A 136 -25.36 -24.86 -21.19
N GLN A 137 -26.51 -25.00 -20.54
CA GLN A 137 -26.98 -24.01 -19.56
C GLN A 137 -26.20 -24.07 -18.24
N VAL A 138 -25.82 -25.27 -17.79
CA VAL A 138 -24.91 -25.42 -16.64
C VAL A 138 -23.54 -24.77 -16.94
N VAL A 139 -22.95 -25.07 -18.11
CA VAL A 139 -21.67 -24.49 -18.51
C VAL A 139 -21.75 -22.96 -18.65
N LYS A 140 -22.87 -22.44 -19.17
CA LYS A 140 -23.12 -21.00 -19.26
C LYS A 140 -23.25 -20.36 -17.86
N ALA A 141 -23.95 -21.01 -16.94
CA ALA A 141 -24.10 -20.52 -15.56
C ALA A 141 -22.79 -20.52 -14.76
N LEU A 142 -21.81 -21.34 -15.19
CA LEU A 142 -20.46 -21.37 -14.60
C LEU A 142 -19.50 -20.32 -15.16
N GLY A 143 -19.93 -19.49 -16.14
CA GLY A 143 -19.12 -18.41 -16.70
C GLY A 143 -17.93 -18.84 -17.56
N ASN A 144 -17.90 -20.09 -18.04
CA ASN A 144 -16.84 -20.62 -18.92
C ASN A 144 -17.32 -20.68 -20.38
N PRO A 145 -16.91 -19.76 -21.27
CA PRO A 145 -17.39 -19.69 -22.66
C PRO A 145 -16.79 -20.75 -23.61
N GLU A 146 -15.71 -21.44 -23.23
CA GLU A 146 -14.92 -22.27 -24.16
C GLU A 146 -15.54 -23.62 -24.56
N MET A 147 -16.59 -24.10 -23.87
CA MET A 147 -17.22 -25.40 -24.22
C MET A 147 -18.62 -25.30 -24.87
N SER A 148 -19.09 -24.09 -25.15
CA SER A 148 -20.43 -23.87 -25.72
C SER A 148 -20.53 -23.98 -27.26
N ASN A 149 -19.44 -24.10 -28.00
CA ASN A 149 -19.39 -24.05 -29.46
C ASN A 149 -19.16 -25.41 -30.13
N LYS A 150 -20.14 -26.30 -30.03
CA LYS A 150 -20.46 -27.24 -31.14
C LYS A 150 -21.95 -27.55 -31.12
N ASN A 151 -22.73 -26.91 -31.99
CA ASN A 151 -24.14 -27.04 -32.29
C ASN A 151 -25.11 -26.10 -31.54
N ALA A 152 -25.17 -24.83 -31.96
CA ALA A 152 -26.42 -24.04 -31.93
C ALA A 152 -26.43 -23.11 -33.16
N GLN A 153 -27.05 -23.52 -34.22
CA GLN A 153 -27.48 -22.59 -35.27
C GLN A 153 -28.68 -21.80 -34.80
N ALA A 154 -28.66 -20.48 -35.11
CA ALA A 154 -29.73 -19.52 -35.10
C ALA A 154 -29.98 -18.72 -33.78
N SER A 155 -29.11 -17.74 -33.51
CA SER A 155 -29.54 -16.38 -33.11
C SER A 155 -28.39 -15.41 -33.38
N LYS A 156 -28.65 -14.40 -34.20
CA LYS A 156 -27.76 -13.34 -34.75
C LYS A 156 -26.28 -13.52 -34.46
N SER A 157 -25.55 -14.08 -35.43
CA SER A 157 -24.10 -14.28 -35.37
C SER A 157 -23.42 -12.94 -35.21
N ASN A 158 -22.77 -12.71 -34.04
CA ASN A 158 -21.74 -11.70 -33.94
C ASN A 158 -20.65 -12.06 -34.95
N ASN A 159 -20.46 -11.21 -35.93
CA ASN A 159 -19.49 -11.42 -37.02
C ASN A 159 -18.02 -11.18 -36.56
N THR A 160 -17.72 -11.34 -35.27
CA THR A 160 -16.45 -10.95 -34.63
C THR A 160 -15.85 -12.04 -33.72
N PRO A 161 -15.60 -13.27 -34.21
CA PRO A 161 -15.15 -14.37 -33.34
C PRO A 161 -13.71 -14.19 -32.82
N THR A 162 -12.80 -13.59 -33.59
CA THR A 162 -11.43 -13.32 -33.15
C THR A 162 -11.39 -12.19 -32.15
N LEU A 163 -12.13 -11.13 -32.38
CA LEU A 163 -12.26 -10.01 -31.46
C LEU A 163 -12.87 -10.45 -30.13
N ASP A 164 -13.95 -11.23 -30.15
CA ASP A 164 -14.62 -11.73 -28.94
C ASP A 164 -13.71 -12.68 -28.11
N SER A 165 -12.71 -13.28 -28.71
CA SER A 165 -11.72 -14.12 -28.00
C SER A 165 -10.55 -13.34 -27.39
N LEU A 166 -10.24 -12.15 -27.92
CA LEU A 166 -9.07 -11.33 -27.53
C LEU A 166 -9.45 -10.05 -26.77
N ALA A 167 -10.73 -9.66 -26.81
CA ALA A 167 -11.23 -8.43 -26.18
C ALA A 167 -12.42 -8.72 -25.26
N ARG A 168 -12.58 -7.91 -24.23
CA ARG A 168 -13.73 -7.96 -23.29
C ARG A 168 -14.83 -7.03 -23.75
N ASP A 169 -16.07 -7.54 -23.88
CA ASP A 169 -17.24 -6.72 -24.23
C ASP A 169 -17.79 -6.02 -22.99
N LEU A 170 -17.43 -4.74 -22.80
CA LEU A 170 -17.89 -3.91 -21.68
C LEU A 170 -19.41 -3.69 -21.74
N THR A 171 -20.01 -3.66 -22.93
CA THR A 171 -21.46 -3.45 -23.10
C THR A 171 -22.27 -4.68 -22.63
N VAL A 172 -21.76 -5.89 -22.84
CA VAL A 172 -22.39 -7.11 -22.32
C VAL A 172 -22.25 -7.17 -20.81
N ILE A 173 -21.07 -6.87 -20.27
CA ILE A 173 -20.78 -6.85 -18.84
C ILE A 173 -21.66 -5.79 -18.14
N ALA A 174 -21.87 -4.62 -18.79
CA ALA A 174 -22.79 -3.59 -18.31
C ALA A 174 -24.25 -4.08 -18.24
N LYS A 175 -24.71 -4.82 -19.25
CA LYS A 175 -26.06 -5.45 -19.26
C LYS A 175 -26.25 -6.49 -18.16
N ASP A 176 -25.19 -7.21 -17.83
CA ASP A 176 -25.20 -8.19 -16.76
C ASP A 176 -25.11 -7.54 -15.35
N GLY A 177 -24.94 -6.21 -15.27
CA GLY A 177 -24.89 -5.45 -14.02
C GLY A 177 -23.61 -5.73 -13.18
N THR A 178 -22.56 -6.23 -13.81
CA THR A 178 -21.32 -6.64 -13.12
C THR A 178 -20.21 -5.58 -13.17
N LEU A 179 -20.41 -4.47 -13.91
CA LEU A 179 -19.49 -3.33 -13.87
C LEU A 179 -19.62 -2.53 -12.58
N ASP A 180 -18.52 -1.89 -12.21
CA ASP A 180 -18.50 -0.95 -11.09
C ASP A 180 -19.31 0.32 -11.43
N PRO A 181 -19.98 0.93 -10.44
CA PRO A 181 -20.67 2.20 -10.65
C PRO A 181 -19.64 3.30 -10.94
N VAL A 182 -19.81 4.02 -12.02
CA VAL A 182 -18.95 5.14 -12.39
C VAL A 182 -19.51 6.42 -11.80
N ILE A 183 -18.79 7.04 -10.89
CA ILE A 183 -19.22 8.22 -10.12
C ILE A 183 -18.27 9.38 -10.41
N GLY A 184 -18.83 10.58 -10.60
CA GLY A 184 -18.07 11.83 -10.74
C GLY A 184 -17.33 12.00 -12.07
N ARG A 185 -17.68 11.21 -13.10
CA ARG A 185 -17.05 11.26 -14.43
C ARG A 185 -18.00 11.67 -15.57
N ASP A 186 -19.13 12.27 -15.24
CA ASP A 186 -20.18 12.65 -16.22
C ASP A 186 -19.66 13.63 -17.28
N LYS A 187 -18.77 14.54 -16.89
CA LYS A 187 -18.18 15.53 -17.82
C LYS A 187 -17.28 14.87 -18.85
N GLU A 188 -16.40 13.97 -18.39
CA GLU A 188 -15.48 13.24 -19.24
C GLU A 188 -16.22 12.27 -20.17
N ILE A 189 -17.22 11.54 -19.65
CA ILE A 189 -18.09 10.66 -20.44
C ILE A 189 -18.84 11.46 -21.51
N THR A 190 -19.46 12.57 -21.14
CA THR A 190 -20.12 13.47 -22.09
C THR A 190 -19.16 13.95 -23.17
N ARG A 191 -17.94 14.33 -22.77
CA ARG A 191 -16.90 14.76 -23.71
C ARG A 191 -16.45 13.65 -24.66
N VAL A 192 -16.33 12.43 -24.19
CA VAL A 192 -16.03 11.24 -25.02
C VAL A 192 -17.17 11.02 -26.02
N ILE A 193 -18.45 11.09 -25.61
CA ILE A 193 -19.61 10.96 -26.47
C ILE A 193 -19.63 12.06 -27.56
N GLU A 194 -19.35 13.30 -27.19
CA GLU A 194 -19.24 14.41 -28.15
C GLU A 194 -18.14 14.14 -29.19
N VAL A 195 -16.96 13.70 -28.75
CA VAL A 195 -15.84 13.42 -29.66
C VAL A 195 -16.16 12.25 -30.59
N LEU A 196 -16.72 11.15 -30.10
CA LEU A 196 -17.14 10.00 -30.91
C LEU A 196 -18.20 10.35 -31.95
N SER A 197 -19.05 11.37 -31.70
CA SER A 197 -20.11 11.85 -32.61
C SER A 197 -19.58 12.81 -33.67
N ARG A 198 -18.30 13.20 -33.67
CA ARG A 198 -17.71 14.12 -34.66
C ARG A 198 -17.48 13.42 -35.99
N ARG A 199 -17.45 14.20 -37.08
CA ARG A 199 -17.14 13.72 -38.42
C ARG A 199 -15.63 13.43 -38.62
N THR A 200 -14.77 14.19 -37.94
CA THR A 200 -13.30 14.08 -38.01
C THR A 200 -12.73 14.21 -36.61
N LYS A 201 -11.56 13.65 -36.34
CA LYS A 201 -10.97 13.54 -35.00
C LYS A 201 -11.95 12.93 -34.00
N ASN A 202 -12.60 11.84 -34.44
CA ASN A 202 -13.66 11.14 -33.70
C ASN A 202 -13.13 10.02 -32.78
N ASN A 203 -11.83 9.98 -32.55
CA ASN A 203 -11.20 9.04 -31.62
C ASN A 203 -10.71 9.81 -30.38
N PRO A 204 -11.39 9.72 -29.23
CA PRO A 204 -10.90 10.34 -28.01
C PRO A 204 -9.69 9.60 -27.45
N VAL A 205 -8.73 10.32 -26.88
CA VAL A 205 -7.66 9.78 -26.06
C VAL A 205 -7.78 10.34 -24.65
N LEU A 206 -8.00 9.47 -23.69
CA LEU A 206 -8.03 9.80 -22.27
C LEU A 206 -6.60 9.98 -21.77
N ILE A 207 -6.25 11.21 -21.39
CA ILE A 207 -4.91 11.57 -20.93
C ILE A 207 -4.98 11.91 -19.45
N GLY A 208 -4.21 11.22 -18.64
CA GLY A 208 -4.16 11.47 -17.19
C GLY A 208 -3.14 10.58 -16.51
N GLU A 209 -2.85 10.88 -15.26
CA GLU A 209 -1.92 10.11 -14.46
C GLU A 209 -2.40 8.66 -14.24
N PRO A 210 -1.49 7.71 -13.91
CA PRO A 210 -1.88 6.35 -13.56
C PRO A 210 -2.83 6.35 -12.34
N GLY A 211 -3.86 5.48 -12.37
CA GLY A 211 -4.76 5.32 -11.22
C GLY A 211 -5.87 6.37 -11.08
N VAL A 212 -5.99 7.36 -12.00
CA VAL A 212 -7.07 8.37 -11.94
C VAL A 212 -8.43 7.86 -12.44
N GLY A 213 -8.53 6.61 -12.93
CA GLY A 213 -9.78 6.01 -13.39
C GLY A 213 -10.10 6.21 -14.88
N LYS A 214 -9.09 6.22 -15.75
CA LYS A 214 -9.29 6.32 -17.22
C LYS A 214 -10.16 5.18 -17.78
N THR A 215 -9.93 3.96 -17.31
CA THR A 215 -10.68 2.76 -17.73
C THR A 215 -12.14 2.83 -17.30
N ALA A 216 -12.43 3.40 -16.12
CA ALA A 216 -13.80 3.61 -15.64
C ALA A 216 -14.64 4.50 -16.56
N ILE A 217 -14.04 5.47 -17.29
CA ILE A 217 -14.76 6.29 -18.26
C ILE A 217 -15.27 5.46 -19.45
N ALA A 218 -14.47 4.46 -19.90
CA ALA A 218 -14.93 3.55 -20.96
C ALA A 218 -16.04 2.61 -20.47
N GLU A 219 -15.96 2.18 -19.21
CA GLU A 219 -17.03 1.41 -18.55
C GLU A 219 -18.31 2.25 -18.37
N GLY A 220 -18.18 3.51 -17.96
CA GLY A 220 -19.29 4.45 -17.86
C GLY A 220 -19.96 4.73 -19.22
N LEU A 221 -19.16 4.83 -20.28
CA LEU A 221 -19.73 4.92 -21.64
C LEU A 221 -20.54 3.65 -22.00
N ALA A 222 -20.04 2.47 -21.66
CA ALA A 222 -20.77 1.22 -21.90
C ALA A 222 -22.08 1.16 -21.11
N GLN A 223 -22.09 1.64 -19.86
CA GLN A 223 -23.30 1.78 -19.04
C GLN A 223 -24.27 2.79 -19.65
N ALA A 224 -23.80 3.96 -20.10
CA ALA A 224 -24.63 4.98 -20.77
C ALA A 224 -25.26 4.46 -22.07
N ILE A 225 -24.56 3.63 -22.86
CA ILE A 225 -25.11 2.97 -24.04
C ILE A 225 -26.22 2.00 -23.67
N VAL A 226 -26.04 1.20 -22.64
CA VAL A 226 -27.05 0.23 -22.16
C VAL A 226 -28.29 0.92 -21.62
N ASN A 227 -28.10 2.01 -20.89
CA ASN A 227 -29.18 2.85 -20.32
C ASN A 227 -29.87 3.74 -21.35
N ASN A 228 -29.44 3.75 -22.62
CA ASN A 228 -29.94 4.64 -23.68
C ASN A 228 -29.72 6.14 -23.40
N GLU A 229 -28.70 6.51 -22.65
CA GLU A 229 -28.30 7.89 -22.31
C GLU A 229 -27.34 8.49 -23.34
N VAL A 230 -27.28 7.92 -24.54
CA VAL A 230 -26.40 8.36 -25.64
C VAL A 230 -27.20 8.74 -26.89
N PRO A 231 -26.60 9.56 -27.77
CA PRO A 231 -27.22 9.88 -29.09
C PRO A 231 -27.52 8.63 -29.90
N GLU A 232 -28.51 8.75 -30.83
CA GLU A 232 -28.92 7.61 -31.65
C GLU A 232 -27.81 6.94 -32.44
N THR A 233 -26.78 7.66 -32.81
CA THR A 233 -25.61 7.16 -33.52
C THR A 233 -24.76 6.17 -32.71
N LEU A 234 -24.92 6.16 -31.38
CA LEU A 234 -24.15 5.31 -30.45
C LEU A 234 -24.98 4.22 -29.76
N LYS A 235 -26.34 4.23 -29.89
CA LYS A 235 -27.22 3.31 -29.17
C LYS A 235 -26.98 1.84 -29.45
N ASP A 236 -26.57 1.48 -30.67
CA ASP A 236 -26.32 0.07 -31.07
C ASP A 236 -24.86 -0.31 -31.06
N LYS A 237 -23.99 0.56 -30.52
CA LYS A 237 -22.54 0.30 -30.47
C LYS A 237 -22.19 -0.62 -29.31
N ARG A 238 -21.15 -1.42 -29.54
CA ARG A 238 -20.50 -2.29 -28.55
C ARG A 238 -19.16 -1.69 -28.18
N VAL A 239 -18.88 -1.55 -26.92
CA VAL A 239 -17.56 -1.13 -26.42
C VAL A 239 -16.73 -2.36 -26.08
N MET A 240 -15.65 -2.56 -26.84
CA MET A 240 -14.75 -3.72 -26.71
C MET A 240 -13.41 -3.28 -26.16
N SER A 241 -13.02 -3.77 -24.97
CA SER A 241 -11.73 -3.47 -24.36
C SER A 241 -10.68 -4.48 -24.85
N LEU A 242 -9.73 -4.00 -25.63
CA LEU A 242 -8.61 -4.79 -26.16
C LEU A 242 -7.38 -4.64 -25.28
N ASP A 243 -6.91 -5.77 -24.75
CA ASP A 243 -5.62 -5.85 -24.05
C ASP A 243 -4.53 -6.27 -25.04
N MET A 244 -3.55 -5.38 -25.26
CA MET A 244 -2.44 -5.64 -26.17
C MET A 244 -1.55 -6.79 -25.69
N GLY A 245 -1.43 -6.98 -24.38
CA GLY A 245 -0.71 -8.12 -23.81
C GLY A 245 -1.31 -9.45 -24.25
N THR A 246 -2.63 -9.58 -24.26
CA THR A 246 -3.35 -10.79 -24.72
C THR A 246 -3.17 -11.04 -26.22
N VAL A 247 -3.11 -9.98 -27.04
CA VAL A 247 -2.91 -10.12 -28.49
C VAL A 247 -1.50 -10.64 -28.82
N VAL A 248 -0.49 -10.22 -28.04
CA VAL A 248 0.91 -10.67 -28.17
C VAL A 248 1.13 -12.04 -27.53
N ALA A 249 0.37 -12.40 -26.51
CA ALA A 249 0.54 -13.66 -25.79
C ALA A 249 0.42 -14.88 -26.73
N GLY A 250 1.42 -15.77 -26.66
CA GLY A 250 1.46 -17.02 -27.45
C GLY A 250 1.88 -16.86 -28.91
N THR A 251 2.24 -15.66 -29.37
CA THR A 251 2.85 -15.47 -30.70
C THR A 251 4.37 -15.71 -30.61
N LYS A 252 4.88 -16.63 -31.40
CA LYS A 252 6.33 -16.90 -31.48
C LYS A 252 7.04 -16.02 -32.51
N TYR A 253 6.30 -15.54 -33.52
CA TYR A 253 6.83 -14.74 -34.60
C TYR A 253 6.04 -13.44 -34.80
N ARG A 254 6.71 -12.39 -35.21
CA ARG A 254 6.14 -11.08 -35.53
C ARG A 254 4.91 -11.17 -36.49
N GLY A 255 4.99 -12.03 -37.52
CA GLY A 255 3.92 -12.18 -38.49
C GLY A 255 2.61 -12.73 -37.92
N GLU A 256 2.65 -13.55 -36.86
CA GLU A 256 1.45 -14.09 -36.21
C GLU A 256 0.67 -12.99 -35.48
N PHE A 257 1.36 -12.07 -34.82
CA PHE A 257 0.75 -10.90 -34.18
C PHE A 257 0.10 -9.98 -35.24
N GLU A 258 0.84 -9.65 -36.31
CA GLU A 258 0.34 -8.80 -37.38
C GLU A 258 -0.90 -9.40 -38.02
N GLU A 259 -0.93 -10.71 -38.24
CA GLU A 259 -2.08 -11.43 -38.80
C GLU A 259 -3.29 -11.43 -37.88
N ARG A 260 -3.08 -11.64 -36.56
CA ARG A 260 -4.16 -11.56 -35.56
C ARG A 260 -4.77 -10.17 -35.49
N LEU A 261 -3.94 -9.12 -35.40
CA LEU A 261 -4.41 -7.75 -35.34
C LEU A 261 -5.16 -7.37 -36.63
N LYS A 262 -4.68 -7.82 -37.80
CA LYS A 262 -5.33 -7.59 -39.07
C LYS A 262 -6.71 -8.24 -39.14
N LYS A 263 -6.85 -9.50 -38.66
CA LYS A 263 -8.14 -10.18 -38.56
C LYS A 263 -9.13 -9.44 -37.64
N VAL A 264 -8.67 -9.01 -36.48
CA VAL A 264 -9.47 -8.20 -35.57
C VAL A 264 -9.96 -6.93 -36.26
N MET A 265 -9.10 -6.26 -37.02
CA MET A 265 -9.48 -5.04 -37.76
C MET A 265 -10.50 -5.31 -38.86
N GLU A 266 -10.36 -6.40 -39.60
CA GLU A 266 -11.30 -6.83 -40.65
C GLU A 266 -12.67 -7.16 -40.03
N GLU A 267 -12.72 -7.84 -38.89
CA GLU A 267 -13.94 -8.12 -38.13
C GLU A 267 -14.65 -6.85 -37.65
N ILE A 268 -13.90 -5.88 -37.10
CA ILE A 268 -14.45 -4.58 -36.65
C ILE A 268 -15.06 -3.80 -37.81
N GLN A 269 -14.35 -3.77 -38.96
CA GLN A 269 -14.85 -3.08 -40.17
C GLN A 269 -16.13 -3.72 -40.69
N GLN A 270 -16.22 -5.05 -40.71
CA GLN A 270 -17.41 -5.77 -41.15
C GLN A 270 -18.60 -5.60 -40.21
N ALA A 271 -18.34 -5.58 -38.92
CA ALA A 271 -19.37 -5.41 -37.90
C ALA A 271 -19.95 -3.98 -37.88
N GLY A 272 -19.11 -2.95 -38.07
CA GLY A 272 -19.49 -1.52 -38.16
C GLY A 272 -20.10 -0.90 -36.89
N ASN A 273 -20.37 -1.71 -35.85
CA ASN A 273 -20.98 -1.29 -34.60
C ASN A 273 -20.05 -1.42 -33.38
N VAL A 274 -18.75 -1.52 -33.60
CA VAL A 274 -17.76 -1.69 -32.53
C VAL A 274 -17.02 -0.38 -32.25
N ILE A 275 -16.88 -0.04 -30.98
CA ILE A 275 -15.97 0.99 -30.48
C ILE A 275 -14.88 0.25 -29.70
N LEU A 276 -13.63 0.39 -30.12
CA LEU A 276 -12.50 -0.27 -29.51
C LEU A 276 -11.91 0.59 -28.40
N PHE A 277 -11.88 0.10 -27.17
CA PHE A 277 -11.11 0.71 -26.09
C PHE A 277 -9.72 0.07 -26.00
N ILE A 278 -8.68 0.89 -26.04
CA ILE A 278 -7.28 0.45 -25.97
C ILE A 278 -6.64 1.15 -24.77
N ASP A 279 -6.39 0.38 -23.72
CA ASP A 279 -5.59 0.87 -22.62
C ASP A 279 -4.11 0.88 -23.00
N GLU A 280 -3.34 1.76 -22.40
CA GLU A 280 -1.92 1.96 -22.75
C GLU A 280 -1.71 2.14 -24.27
N LEU A 281 -2.45 3.08 -24.86
CA LEU A 281 -2.42 3.35 -26.31
C LEU A 281 -1.00 3.51 -26.87
N HIS A 282 -0.07 3.99 -26.06
CA HIS A 282 1.34 4.17 -26.43
C HIS A 282 2.05 2.85 -26.78
N THR A 283 1.57 1.72 -26.29
CA THR A 283 2.14 0.38 -26.61
C THR A 283 1.98 0.03 -28.09
N LEU A 284 0.99 0.63 -28.77
CA LEU A 284 0.76 0.45 -30.20
C LEU A 284 1.81 1.14 -31.07
N VAL A 285 2.40 2.23 -30.61
CA VAL A 285 3.28 3.11 -31.41
C VAL A 285 4.74 2.69 -31.30
N GLY A 286 5.01 1.48 -30.87
CA GLY A 286 6.34 0.91 -30.78
C GLY A 286 7.31 1.71 -29.91
N ALA A 287 7.72 1.18 -28.78
CA ALA A 287 8.89 1.66 -28.06
C ALA A 287 10.12 1.52 -29.00
N GLY A 288 10.27 2.51 -29.87
CA GLY A 288 11.35 2.55 -30.87
C GLY A 288 12.69 2.66 -30.18
N GLY A 289 13.46 1.59 -30.21
CA GLY A 289 14.83 1.57 -29.71
C GLY A 289 15.52 0.21 -29.81
N ALA A 290 14.80 -0.87 -29.91
CA ALA A 290 15.36 -2.19 -30.14
C ALA A 290 14.99 -2.70 -31.53
N GLU A 291 15.95 -3.16 -32.32
CA GLU A 291 15.72 -3.88 -33.58
C GLU A 291 14.78 -5.06 -33.30
N GLY A 292 13.49 -4.92 -33.71
CA GLY A 292 12.47 -5.96 -33.55
C GLY A 292 11.19 -5.52 -32.80
N ALA A 293 11.07 -4.27 -32.35
CA ALA A 293 9.85 -3.76 -31.75
C ALA A 293 8.66 -3.81 -32.73
N ILE A 294 7.53 -4.34 -32.23
CA ILE A 294 6.30 -4.55 -32.99
C ILE A 294 5.62 -3.20 -33.20
N ASP A 295 5.53 -2.73 -34.44
CA ASP A 295 4.85 -1.50 -34.81
C ASP A 295 3.42 -1.78 -35.29
N ALA A 296 2.50 -1.93 -34.32
CA ALA A 296 1.07 -2.11 -34.59
C ALA A 296 0.43 -0.86 -35.21
N SER A 297 1.07 0.30 -35.11
CA SER A 297 0.54 1.57 -35.59
C SER A 297 0.40 1.56 -37.11
N ASN A 298 1.28 0.86 -37.84
CA ASN A 298 1.21 0.77 -39.30
C ASN A 298 -0.03 -0.01 -39.78
N ILE A 299 -0.59 -0.90 -38.97
CA ILE A 299 -1.82 -1.64 -39.28
C ILE A 299 -3.05 -0.79 -38.96
N LEU A 300 -3.01 -0.02 -37.86
CA LEU A 300 -4.15 0.79 -37.42
C LEU A 300 -4.27 2.14 -38.17
N LYS A 301 -3.15 2.76 -38.55
CA LYS A 301 -3.13 4.07 -39.23
C LYS A 301 -4.02 4.14 -40.48
N PRO A 302 -4.07 3.12 -41.41
CA PRO A 302 -4.94 3.19 -42.57
C PRO A 302 -6.44 3.17 -42.19
N ALA A 303 -6.84 2.34 -41.22
CA ALA A 303 -8.23 2.22 -40.77
C ALA A 303 -8.72 3.48 -40.04
N LEU A 304 -7.86 4.04 -39.14
CA LEU A 304 -8.11 5.32 -38.49
C LEU A 304 -8.16 6.49 -39.50
N ALA A 305 -7.32 6.43 -40.55
CA ALA A 305 -7.28 7.45 -41.56
C ALA A 305 -8.55 7.49 -42.41
N ARG A 306 -9.14 6.35 -42.71
CA ARG A 306 -10.39 6.23 -43.46
C ARG A 306 -11.65 6.41 -42.62
N GLY A 307 -11.52 6.47 -41.27
CA GLY A 307 -12.67 6.52 -40.37
C GLY A 307 -13.44 5.21 -40.23
N GLU A 308 -12.82 4.09 -40.64
CA GLU A 308 -13.38 2.75 -40.57
C GLU A 308 -13.30 2.15 -39.16
N LEU A 309 -12.48 2.74 -38.30
CA LEU A 309 -12.30 2.36 -36.91
C LEU A 309 -12.67 3.53 -36.01
N GLN A 310 -13.53 3.28 -35.02
CA GLN A 310 -13.74 4.15 -33.87
C GLN A 310 -13.01 3.56 -32.66
N CYS A 311 -12.10 4.32 -32.04
CA CYS A 311 -11.40 3.87 -30.88
C CYS A 311 -11.31 4.94 -29.80
N ILE A 312 -11.24 4.49 -28.54
CA ILE A 312 -10.95 5.27 -27.35
C ILE A 312 -9.60 4.79 -26.88
N GLY A 313 -8.61 5.67 -26.79
CA GLY A 313 -7.31 5.36 -26.21
C GLY A 313 -7.21 5.86 -24.77
N ALA A 314 -6.43 5.20 -23.94
CA ALA A 314 -6.01 5.71 -22.65
C ALA A 314 -4.48 5.70 -22.54
N THR A 315 -3.89 6.78 -21.99
CA THR A 315 -2.44 6.90 -21.84
C THR A 315 -2.09 8.00 -20.83
N THR A 316 -0.82 8.12 -20.47
CA THR A 316 -0.32 9.25 -19.67
C THR A 316 0.04 10.45 -20.56
N LEU A 317 0.19 11.64 -19.96
CA LEU A 317 0.55 12.85 -20.70
C LEU A 317 1.93 12.73 -21.36
N ASP A 318 2.88 12.17 -20.65
CA ASP A 318 4.26 12.02 -21.14
C ASP A 318 4.35 11.04 -22.32
N GLU A 319 3.63 9.92 -22.21
CA GLU A 319 3.57 8.91 -23.29
C GLU A 319 2.79 9.43 -24.49
N TYR A 320 1.73 10.20 -24.27
CA TYR A 320 1.00 10.88 -25.35
C TYR A 320 1.93 11.79 -26.14
N ARG A 321 2.66 12.68 -25.46
CA ARG A 321 3.62 13.60 -26.10
C ARG A 321 4.74 12.88 -26.82
N LYS A 322 5.27 11.82 -26.20
CA LYS A 322 6.40 11.07 -26.73
C LYS A 322 6.05 10.23 -27.96
N ASN A 323 4.88 9.61 -27.98
CA ASN A 323 4.53 8.57 -28.94
C ASN A 323 3.41 8.97 -29.92
N ILE A 324 2.41 9.74 -29.49
CA ILE A 324 1.23 10.08 -30.30
C ILE A 324 1.39 11.46 -30.97
N GLU A 325 1.76 12.48 -30.19
CA GLU A 325 1.86 13.86 -30.68
C GLU A 325 3.00 14.03 -31.72
N LYS A 326 4.06 13.24 -31.63
CA LYS A 326 5.14 13.23 -32.61
C LYS A 326 4.77 12.61 -33.96
N ASP A 327 3.72 11.78 -34.00
CA ASP A 327 3.24 11.16 -35.22
C ASP A 327 2.10 11.97 -35.82
N ALA A 328 2.37 12.78 -36.82
CA ALA A 328 1.41 13.66 -37.46
C ALA A 328 0.18 12.94 -38.03
N ALA A 329 0.25 11.64 -38.30
CA ALA A 329 -0.87 10.86 -38.80
C ALA A 329 -1.84 10.48 -37.68
N LEU A 330 -1.31 10.18 -36.50
CA LEU A 330 -2.11 9.86 -35.30
C LEU A 330 -2.67 11.15 -34.66
N GLU A 331 -1.86 12.19 -34.49
CA GLU A 331 -2.27 13.48 -33.92
C GLU A 331 -3.51 14.06 -34.60
N ARG A 332 -3.59 13.94 -35.93
CA ARG A 332 -4.75 14.44 -36.70
C ARG A 332 -6.02 13.60 -36.53
N ARG A 333 -5.95 12.43 -35.90
CA ARG A 333 -7.06 11.48 -35.77
C ARG A 333 -7.57 11.37 -34.34
N PHE A 334 -6.68 11.61 -33.38
CA PHE A 334 -7.01 11.56 -31.98
C PHE A 334 -7.36 12.95 -31.41
N GLN A 335 -8.32 12.98 -30.51
CA GLN A 335 -8.67 14.17 -29.75
C GLN A 335 -8.37 13.94 -28.27
N PRO A 336 -7.45 14.71 -27.66
CA PRO A 336 -7.16 14.57 -26.24
C PRO A 336 -8.37 14.96 -25.38
N VAL A 337 -8.64 14.17 -24.36
CA VAL A 337 -9.59 14.38 -23.29
C VAL A 337 -8.82 14.23 -21.99
N GLN A 338 -8.66 15.32 -21.26
CA GLN A 338 -7.93 15.31 -19.99
C GLN A 338 -8.78 14.68 -18.90
N VAL A 339 -8.14 13.82 -18.11
CA VAL A 339 -8.74 13.11 -16.97
C VAL A 339 -7.92 13.44 -15.74
N ASP A 340 -8.43 14.35 -14.94
CA ASP A 340 -7.80 14.82 -13.73
C ASP A 340 -8.09 13.89 -12.55
N GLU A 341 -7.27 13.99 -11.49
CA GLU A 341 -7.50 13.31 -10.21
C GLU A 341 -8.89 13.74 -9.65
N PRO A 342 -9.73 12.79 -9.19
CA PRO A 342 -11.03 13.14 -8.61
C PRO A 342 -10.85 13.86 -7.28
N SER A 343 -11.84 14.68 -6.91
CA SER A 343 -11.83 15.34 -5.61
C SER A 343 -11.95 14.34 -4.45
N VAL A 344 -11.56 14.76 -3.24
CA VAL A 344 -11.74 13.95 -2.02
C VAL A 344 -13.21 13.53 -1.84
N VAL A 345 -14.15 14.44 -2.14
CA VAL A 345 -15.60 14.17 -2.01
C VAL A 345 -16.06 13.13 -3.03
N ASP A 346 -15.63 13.26 -4.28
CA ASP A 346 -15.97 12.30 -5.34
C ASP A 346 -15.34 10.93 -5.04
N THR A 347 -14.11 10.92 -4.52
CA THR A 347 -13.43 9.67 -4.14
C THR A 347 -14.16 8.94 -3.01
N VAL A 348 -14.65 9.64 -1.99
CA VAL A 348 -15.48 9.04 -0.93
C VAL A 348 -16.76 8.44 -1.54
N ALA A 349 -17.40 9.12 -2.48
CA ALA A 349 -18.58 8.60 -3.16
C ALA A 349 -18.26 7.35 -4.00
N ILE A 350 -17.12 7.34 -4.72
CA ILE A 350 -16.64 6.17 -5.47
C ILE A 350 -16.44 4.98 -4.54
N LEU A 351 -15.73 5.17 -3.42
CA LEU A 351 -15.46 4.09 -2.47
C LEU A 351 -16.73 3.56 -1.80
N LYS A 352 -17.71 4.44 -1.50
CA LYS A 352 -19.03 4.02 -1.03
C LYS A 352 -19.78 3.17 -2.06
N GLY A 353 -19.63 3.49 -3.35
CA GLY A 353 -20.19 2.68 -4.44
C GLY A 353 -19.51 1.32 -4.62
N LEU A 354 -18.23 1.21 -4.28
CA LEU A 354 -17.45 -0.03 -4.37
C LEU A 354 -17.55 -0.91 -3.11
N ARG A 355 -18.01 -0.34 -1.99
CA ARG A 355 -18.01 -0.95 -0.66
C ARG A 355 -18.56 -2.37 -0.66
N ASP A 356 -19.76 -2.57 -1.19
CA ASP A 356 -20.47 -3.86 -1.13
C ASP A 356 -19.64 -4.99 -1.78
N ARG A 357 -18.87 -4.69 -2.81
CA ARG A 357 -17.99 -5.66 -3.48
C ARG A 357 -16.78 -6.03 -2.64
N TYR A 358 -16.15 -5.02 -2.01
CA TYR A 358 -15.01 -5.26 -1.12
C TYR A 358 -15.45 -5.99 0.15
N GLU A 359 -16.61 -5.64 0.72
CA GLU A 359 -17.22 -6.36 1.84
C GLU A 359 -17.51 -7.83 1.48
N ALA A 360 -18.08 -8.08 0.31
CA ALA A 360 -18.35 -9.44 -0.16
C ALA A 360 -17.06 -10.24 -0.40
N HIS A 361 -16.01 -9.60 -0.94
CA HIS A 361 -14.72 -10.25 -1.20
C HIS A 361 -13.98 -10.60 0.08
N HIS A 362 -13.84 -9.64 0.98
CA HIS A 362 -13.08 -9.80 2.23
C HIS A 362 -13.91 -10.40 3.37
N ARG A 363 -15.24 -10.40 3.25
CA ARG A 363 -16.21 -10.85 4.29
C ARG A 363 -16.06 -10.07 5.60
N ILE A 364 -15.87 -8.77 5.48
CA ILE A 364 -15.79 -7.82 6.58
C ILE A 364 -16.75 -6.66 6.29
N ASN A 365 -17.14 -5.92 7.33
CA ASN A 365 -17.93 -4.71 7.19
C ASN A 365 -17.00 -3.48 7.09
N ILE A 366 -17.24 -2.57 6.14
CA ILE A 366 -16.43 -1.37 5.94
C ILE A 366 -17.22 -0.16 6.42
N SER A 367 -16.80 0.47 7.52
CA SER A 367 -17.48 1.64 8.06
C SER A 367 -17.29 2.89 7.20
N ASP A 368 -18.23 3.85 7.30
CA ASP A 368 -18.12 5.12 6.59
C ASP A 368 -16.89 5.91 7.06
N GLU A 369 -16.56 5.82 8.36
CA GLU A 369 -15.39 6.45 8.96
C GLU A 369 -14.10 5.89 8.36
N ALA A 370 -14.03 4.56 8.13
CA ALA A 370 -12.88 3.93 7.50
C ALA A 370 -12.69 4.39 6.04
N ILE A 371 -13.78 4.56 5.29
CA ILE A 371 -13.74 5.09 3.92
C ILE A 371 -13.21 6.53 3.91
N GLU A 372 -13.77 7.39 4.78
CA GLU A 372 -13.32 8.78 4.87
C GLU A 372 -11.86 8.88 5.33
N ALA A 373 -11.45 8.06 6.30
CA ALA A 373 -10.08 7.97 6.76
C ALA A 373 -9.14 7.50 5.62
N ALA A 374 -9.53 6.48 4.86
CA ALA A 374 -8.75 5.98 3.74
C ALA A 374 -8.48 7.08 2.69
N VAL A 375 -9.49 7.85 2.32
CA VAL A 375 -9.33 8.95 1.37
C VAL A 375 -8.49 10.09 1.95
N LYS A 376 -8.78 10.54 3.18
CA LYS A 376 -8.07 11.64 3.84
C LYS A 376 -6.59 11.31 4.07
N LEU A 377 -6.32 10.12 4.65
CA LEU A 377 -4.97 9.70 4.98
C LEU A 377 -4.14 9.39 3.73
N SER A 378 -4.70 8.69 2.73
CA SER A 378 -3.98 8.45 1.48
C SER A 378 -3.68 9.73 0.71
N ASN A 379 -4.63 10.68 0.68
CA ASN A 379 -4.41 11.98 0.04
C ASN A 379 -3.34 12.81 0.77
N ARG A 380 -3.27 12.70 2.11
CA ARG A 380 -2.32 13.43 2.93
C ARG A 380 -0.91 12.80 2.92
N TYR A 381 -0.81 11.48 3.00
CA TYR A 381 0.45 10.78 3.29
C TYR A 381 1.05 10.05 2.08
N VAL A 382 0.26 9.76 1.04
CA VAL A 382 0.73 9.08 -0.18
C VAL A 382 0.74 10.06 -1.34
N SER A 383 1.91 10.62 -1.66
CA SER A 383 2.09 11.66 -2.67
C SER A 383 2.55 11.13 -4.03
N ASP A 384 2.99 9.88 -4.12
CA ASP A 384 3.52 9.25 -5.33
C ASP A 384 2.44 8.53 -6.16
N ARG A 385 1.20 8.49 -5.68
CA ARG A 385 0.03 7.89 -6.33
C ARG A 385 -1.16 8.84 -6.30
N PHE A 386 -2.14 8.57 -7.15
CA PHE A 386 -3.30 9.43 -7.35
C PHE A 386 -4.60 8.78 -6.85
N LEU A 387 -5.57 9.62 -6.47
CA LEU A 387 -6.93 9.17 -6.18
C LEU A 387 -7.63 8.76 -7.49
N PRO A 388 -8.57 7.79 -7.48
CA PRO A 388 -9.04 7.03 -6.32
C PRO A 388 -8.17 5.82 -5.99
N ASP A 389 -7.24 5.41 -6.84
CA ASP A 389 -6.49 4.15 -6.80
C ASP A 389 -5.78 3.93 -5.46
N LYS A 390 -5.03 4.95 -4.97
CA LYS A 390 -4.34 4.86 -3.66
C LYS A 390 -5.27 4.63 -2.47
N ALA A 391 -6.50 5.14 -2.53
CA ALA A 391 -7.48 4.94 -1.47
C ALA A 391 -8.18 3.58 -1.58
N ILE A 392 -8.38 3.08 -2.80
CA ILE A 392 -8.89 1.73 -3.08
C ILE A 392 -7.89 0.69 -2.58
N ASP A 393 -6.61 0.80 -2.98
CA ASP A 393 -5.53 -0.09 -2.55
C ASP A 393 -5.43 -0.12 -1.02
N LEU A 394 -5.57 1.03 -0.37
CA LEU A 394 -5.51 1.13 1.09
C LEU A 394 -6.64 0.38 1.78
N ILE A 395 -7.88 0.48 1.27
CA ILE A 395 -9.02 -0.29 1.79
C ILE A 395 -8.83 -1.78 1.54
N ASP A 396 -8.36 -2.16 0.35
CA ASP A 396 -8.14 -3.57 -0.01
C ASP A 396 -7.09 -4.22 0.90
N GLU A 397 -5.94 -3.55 1.09
CA GLU A 397 -4.87 -4.06 1.97
C GLU A 397 -5.29 -4.08 3.44
N ALA A 398 -5.94 -3.02 3.93
CA ALA A 398 -6.43 -2.98 5.31
C ALA A 398 -7.48 -4.06 5.58
N SER A 399 -8.39 -4.26 4.64
CA SER A 399 -9.39 -5.33 4.69
C SER A 399 -8.75 -6.72 4.74
N SER A 400 -7.75 -6.95 3.90
CA SER A 400 -6.96 -8.20 3.89
C SER A 400 -6.24 -8.42 5.23
N LYS A 401 -5.66 -7.37 5.80
CA LYS A 401 -4.93 -7.42 7.08
C LYS A 401 -5.86 -7.73 8.25
N VAL A 402 -7.02 -7.09 8.31
CA VAL A 402 -8.06 -7.34 9.32
C VAL A 402 -8.54 -8.78 9.23
N ARG A 403 -8.81 -9.28 8.01
CA ARG A 403 -9.18 -10.69 7.78
C ARG A 403 -8.10 -11.66 8.24
N LEU A 404 -6.83 -11.39 7.94
CA LEU A 404 -5.71 -12.22 8.40
C LEU A 404 -5.59 -12.22 9.92
N LYS A 405 -5.72 -11.05 10.57
CA LYS A 405 -5.73 -10.96 12.04
C LYS A 405 -6.84 -11.81 12.65
N SER A 406 -8.05 -11.79 12.07
CA SER A 406 -9.18 -12.56 12.57
C SER A 406 -9.00 -14.08 12.39
N HIS A 407 -8.22 -14.54 11.41
CA HIS A 407 -7.96 -15.95 11.14
C HIS A 407 -6.67 -16.48 11.79
N THR A 408 -5.83 -15.59 12.32
CA THR A 408 -4.58 -15.99 12.97
C THR A 408 -4.89 -16.56 14.36
N THR A 409 -4.46 -17.79 14.63
CA THR A 409 -4.58 -18.43 15.94
C THR A 409 -3.90 -17.58 17.01
N PRO A 410 -4.59 -17.23 18.11
CA PRO A 410 -4.01 -16.49 19.23
C PRO A 410 -2.75 -17.17 19.78
N ASN A 411 -1.81 -16.39 20.27
CA ASN A 411 -0.55 -16.92 20.83
C ASN A 411 -0.80 -17.91 21.98
N ASN A 412 -1.81 -17.68 22.81
CA ASN A 412 -2.22 -18.59 23.86
C ASN A 412 -2.50 -20.01 23.35
N LEU A 413 -3.20 -20.14 22.21
CA LEU A 413 -3.49 -21.46 21.63
C LEU A 413 -2.22 -22.13 21.09
N LYS A 414 -1.31 -21.36 20.50
CA LYS A 414 -0.01 -21.90 20.04
C LYS A 414 0.88 -22.36 21.23
N GLU A 415 0.88 -21.61 22.32
CA GLU A 415 1.62 -21.96 23.53
C GLU A 415 1.09 -23.27 24.15
N ILE A 416 -0.24 -23.38 24.27
CA ILE A 416 -0.86 -24.62 24.79
C ILE A 416 -0.57 -25.81 23.86
N GLU A 417 -0.63 -25.61 22.53
CA GLU A 417 -0.30 -26.63 21.53
C GLU A 417 1.15 -27.12 21.64
N GLN A 418 2.09 -26.19 21.83
CA GLN A 418 3.50 -26.53 22.08
C GLN A 418 3.72 -27.25 23.42
N GLU A 419 2.97 -26.88 24.47
CA GLU A 419 3.04 -27.60 25.74
C GLU A 419 2.46 -29.01 25.63
N ILE A 420 1.34 -29.20 24.91
CA ILE A 420 0.76 -30.52 24.62
C ILE A 420 1.79 -31.41 23.91
N GLU A 421 2.48 -30.86 22.91
CA GLU A 421 3.49 -31.60 22.14
C GLU A 421 4.68 -31.99 23.00
N LYS A 422 5.16 -31.08 23.89
CA LYS A 422 6.21 -31.39 24.86
C LYS A 422 5.82 -32.50 25.83
N VAL A 423 4.64 -32.37 26.46
CA VAL A 423 4.12 -33.37 27.41
C VAL A 423 3.90 -34.71 26.72
N LYS A 424 3.47 -34.73 25.47
CA LYS A 424 3.31 -35.93 24.64
C LYS A 424 4.68 -36.63 24.42
N ASN A 425 5.69 -35.88 24.05
CA ASN A 425 7.04 -36.40 23.83
C ASN A 425 7.66 -36.92 25.13
N GLU A 426 7.48 -36.23 26.26
CA GLU A 426 7.91 -36.68 27.61
C GLU A 426 7.19 -37.95 28.05
N LYS A 427 5.86 -38.04 27.79
CA LYS A 427 5.08 -39.25 28.07
C LYS A 427 5.61 -40.45 27.27
N ASP A 428 5.83 -40.27 25.97
CA ASP A 428 6.34 -41.36 25.12
C ASP A 428 7.74 -41.80 25.55
N ALA A 429 8.60 -40.87 25.98
CA ALA A 429 9.88 -41.15 26.56
C ALA A 429 9.78 -41.93 27.89
N ALA A 430 8.88 -41.55 28.78
CA ALA A 430 8.63 -42.24 30.04
C ALA A 430 8.06 -43.67 29.82
N VAL A 431 7.21 -43.88 28.79
CA VAL A 431 6.72 -45.22 28.39
C VAL A 431 7.90 -46.08 27.89
N HIS A 432 8.81 -45.53 27.06
CA HIS A 432 9.97 -46.25 26.60
C HIS A 432 10.95 -46.57 27.72
N ALA A 433 11.06 -45.73 28.76
CA ALA A 433 11.87 -45.95 29.96
C ALA A 433 11.20 -46.89 31.00
N GLN A 434 9.97 -47.37 30.72
CA GLN A 434 9.16 -48.19 31.62
C GLN A 434 8.81 -47.52 32.96
N GLU A 435 8.76 -46.19 33.01
CA GLU A 435 8.34 -45.37 34.14
C GLU A 435 6.81 -45.16 34.11
N PHE A 436 6.02 -46.23 34.41
CA PHE A 436 4.59 -46.20 34.22
C PHE A 436 3.84 -45.21 35.13
N GLU A 437 4.35 -44.93 36.34
CA GLU A 437 3.74 -43.94 37.25
C GLU A 437 3.95 -42.51 36.70
N ASN A 438 5.10 -42.20 36.15
CA ASN A 438 5.39 -40.94 35.55
C ASN A 438 4.58 -40.75 34.24
N ALA A 439 4.47 -41.77 33.41
CA ALA A 439 3.67 -41.78 32.20
C ALA A 439 2.16 -41.57 32.50
N ALA A 440 1.62 -42.11 33.63
CA ALA A 440 0.28 -41.87 34.06
C ALA A 440 0.01 -40.39 34.44
N ASN A 441 0.94 -39.77 35.20
CA ASN A 441 0.87 -38.37 35.59
C ASN A 441 0.96 -37.44 34.37
N LEU A 442 1.80 -37.75 33.41
CA LEU A 442 1.96 -36.99 32.15
C LEU A 442 0.70 -37.15 31.27
N ARG A 443 0.07 -38.31 31.26
CA ARG A 443 -1.24 -38.52 30.57
C ARG A 443 -2.33 -37.63 31.15
N ASP A 444 -2.44 -37.55 32.49
CA ASP A 444 -3.44 -36.72 33.16
C ASP A 444 -3.17 -35.24 32.88
N LYS A 445 -1.88 -34.83 32.83
CA LYS A 445 -1.49 -33.46 32.43
C LYS A 445 -1.85 -33.18 30.96
N GLN A 446 -1.57 -34.13 30.07
CA GLN A 446 -1.93 -34.02 28.65
C GLN A 446 -3.47 -33.86 28.50
N THR A 447 -4.28 -34.69 29.18
CA THR A 447 -5.75 -34.60 29.10
C THR A 447 -6.29 -33.28 29.63
N LYS A 448 -5.65 -32.69 30.65
CA LYS A 448 -6.00 -31.34 31.15
C LYS A 448 -5.69 -30.25 30.13
N LEU A 449 -4.53 -30.28 29.55
CA LEU A 449 -4.12 -29.32 28.53
C LEU A 449 -4.97 -29.43 27.26
N GLU A 450 -5.31 -30.63 26.84
CA GLU A 450 -6.23 -30.85 25.69
C GLU A 450 -7.62 -30.29 25.96
N LYS A 451 -8.17 -30.41 27.17
CA LYS A 451 -9.42 -29.75 27.53
C LYS A 451 -9.33 -28.24 27.52
N GLN A 452 -8.26 -27.67 28.08
CA GLN A 452 -8.00 -26.23 28.05
C GLN A 452 -7.86 -25.71 26.61
N TYR A 453 -7.21 -26.49 25.76
CA TYR A 453 -7.08 -26.16 24.32
C TYR A 453 -8.45 -26.17 23.63
N GLU A 454 -9.29 -27.18 23.88
CA GLU A 454 -10.64 -27.27 23.32
C GLU A 454 -11.55 -26.14 23.80
N GLU A 455 -11.50 -25.82 25.12
CA GLU A 455 -12.24 -24.70 25.70
C GLU A 455 -11.82 -23.36 25.09
N ALA A 456 -10.51 -23.05 25.07
CA ALA A 456 -9.97 -21.85 24.49
C ALA A 456 -10.24 -21.74 22.98
N LYS A 457 -10.20 -22.88 22.27
CA LYS A 457 -10.54 -22.95 20.84
C LYS A 457 -12.01 -22.68 20.57
N ASN A 458 -12.91 -23.19 21.45
CA ASN A 458 -14.32 -22.92 21.32
C ASN A 458 -14.69 -21.49 21.70
N GLU A 459 -14.03 -20.92 22.72
CA GLU A 459 -14.15 -19.50 23.05
C GLU A 459 -13.72 -18.62 21.90
N TRP A 460 -12.57 -18.91 21.29
CA TRP A 460 -12.08 -18.21 20.11
C TRP A 460 -13.03 -18.31 18.91
N LYS A 461 -13.55 -19.51 18.61
CA LYS A 461 -14.55 -19.72 17.55
C LYS A 461 -15.85 -18.96 17.82
N ASN A 462 -16.31 -18.95 19.07
CA ASN A 462 -17.52 -18.22 19.44
C ASN A 462 -17.31 -16.72 19.39
N ALA A 463 -16.15 -16.24 19.77
CA ALA A 463 -15.76 -14.84 19.61
C ALA A 463 -15.69 -14.44 18.12
N GLN A 464 -15.16 -15.30 17.24
CA GLN A 464 -15.17 -15.08 15.78
C GLN A 464 -16.59 -15.03 15.19
N ASN A 465 -17.49 -15.92 15.63
CA ASN A 465 -18.87 -15.95 15.13
C ASN A 465 -19.74 -14.80 15.68
N GLY A 466 -19.31 -14.13 16.75
CA GLY A 466 -20.01 -13.01 17.38
C GLY A 466 -19.47 -11.63 17.01
N MET A 467 -18.26 -11.53 16.47
CA MET A 467 -17.69 -10.27 15.99
C MET A 467 -17.99 -10.11 14.50
N SER A 468 -18.87 -9.17 14.15
CA SER A 468 -18.85 -8.59 12.82
C SER A 468 -17.49 -7.87 12.70
N THR A 469 -16.55 -8.50 12.00
CA THR A 469 -15.23 -7.91 11.76
C THR A 469 -15.43 -6.65 10.92
N SER A 470 -15.33 -5.48 11.53
CA SER A 470 -15.47 -4.20 10.86
C SER A 470 -14.11 -3.56 10.68
N LEU A 471 -13.89 -2.98 9.51
CA LEU A 471 -12.72 -2.17 9.23
C LEU A 471 -12.86 -0.81 9.92
N SER A 472 -11.89 -0.44 10.75
CA SER A 472 -11.85 0.81 11.51
C SER A 472 -10.87 1.83 10.92
N GLU A 473 -10.95 3.08 11.37
CA GLU A 473 -9.97 4.12 11.05
C GLU A 473 -8.56 3.74 11.52
N GLU A 474 -8.45 3.05 12.65
CA GLU A 474 -7.16 2.61 13.20
C GLU A 474 -6.47 1.58 12.30
N ASP A 475 -7.24 0.65 11.70
CA ASP A 475 -6.69 -0.34 10.77
C ASP A 475 -6.16 0.33 9.50
N ILE A 476 -6.85 1.35 9.01
CA ILE A 476 -6.41 2.18 7.89
C ILE A 476 -5.11 2.91 8.25
N ALA A 477 -5.05 3.53 9.42
CA ALA A 477 -3.86 4.23 9.90
C ALA A 477 -2.65 3.28 10.07
N GLU A 478 -2.88 2.04 10.50
CA GLU A 478 -1.83 1.01 10.61
C GLU A 478 -1.21 0.64 9.25
N VAL A 479 -2.01 0.58 8.19
CA VAL A 479 -1.49 0.31 6.84
C VAL A 479 -0.70 1.51 6.32
N ILE A 480 -1.22 2.73 6.49
CA ILE A 480 -0.50 3.95 6.12
C ILE A 480 0.84 4.06 6.85
N ALA A 481 0.87 3.72 8.15
CA ALA A 481 2.11 3.68 8.93
C ALA A 481 3.12 2.70 8.31
N GLY A 482 2.66 1.53 7.85
CA GLY A 482 3.49 0.56 7.13
C GLY A 482 4.02 1.08 5.79
N TRP A 483 3.20 1.81 5.01
CA TRP A 483 3.61 2.35 3.71
C TRP A 483 4.58 3.52 3.82
N THR A 484 4.33 4.41 4.78
CA THR A 484 5.07 5.69 4.90
C THR A 484 6.22 5.64 5.89
N GLY A 485 6.25 4.63 6.77
CA GLY A 485 7.19 4.55 7.90
C GLY A 485 6.87 5.49 9.06
N ILE A 486 5.75 6.23 9.00
CA ILE A 486 5.33 7.13 10.08
C ILE A 486 4.73 6.32 11.23
N PRO A 487 5.20 6.44 12.48
CA PRO A 487 4.66 5.67 13.60
C PRO A 487 3.16 5.91 13.83
N LEU A 488 2.42 4.82 14.09
CA LEU A 488 0.98 4.82 14.30
C LEU A 488 0.54 5.79 15.41
N THR A 489 1.28 5.81 16.52
CA THR A 489 1.06 6.73 17.64
C THR A 489 1.08 8.20 17.21
N LYS A 490 1.88 8.53 16.19
CA LYS A 490 1.98 9.87 15.65
C LYS A 490 0.88 10.21 14.63
N ILE A 491 0.21 9.22 14.07
CA ILE A 491 -0.96 9.42 13.20
C ILE A 491 -2.21 9.67 14.05
N ASN A 492 -2.33 8.94 15.18
CA ASN A 492 -3.51 8.93 16.04
C ASN A 492 -3.49 9.98 17.18
N GLU A 493 -2.30 10.44 17.62
CA GLU A 493 -2.24 11.52 18.60
C GLU A 493 -2.82 12.81 18.04
N THR A 494 -3.62 13.49 18.83
CA THR A 494 -4.11 14.81 18.45
C THR A 494 -2.90 15.71 18.19
N GLU A 495 -2.79 16.18 16.97
CA GLU A 495 -1.68 17.02 16.48
C GLU A 495 -1.46 18.24 17.41
N SER A 496 -2.52 18.63 18.11
CA SER A 496 -2.54 19.72 19.09
C SER A 496 -1.69 19.46 20.32
N GLU A 497 -1.71 18.24 20.88
CA GLU A 497 -0.92 17.92 22.10
C GLU A 497 0.57 17.89 21.81
N LYS A 498 0.97 17.29 20.68
CA LYS A 498 2.38 17.30 20.24
C LYS A 498 2.91 18.70 20.00
N LEU A 499 2.11 19.56 19.38
CA LEU A 499 2.50 20.93 19.09
C LEU A 499 2.59 21.78 20.36
N LEU A 500 1.80 21.49 21.38
CA LEU A 500 1.88 22.17 22.67
C LEU A 500 3.14 21.77 23.45
N SER A 501 3.52 20.50 23.45
CA SER A 501 4.71 19.99 24.14
C SER A 501 6.02 20.10 23.33
N LEU A 502 5.97 20.61 22.08
CA LEU A 502 7.12 20.66 21.17
C LEU A 502 8.33 21.41 21.77
N GLU A 503 8.10 22.48 22.52
CA GLU A 503 9.18 23.26 23.17
C GLU A 503 9.93 22.43 24.20
N ASP A 504 9.20 21.71 25.04
CA ASP A 504 9.77 20.87 26.11
C ASP A 504 10.56 19.70 25.49
N THR A 505 9.98 19.03 24.51
CA THR A 505 10.63 17.92 23.79
C THR A 505 11.92 18.35 23.08
N LEU A 506 11.94 19.54 22.47
CA LEU A 506 13.16 20.07 21.84
C LEU A 506 14.22 20.44 22.91
N HIS A 507 13.81 20.93 24.09
CA HIS A 507 14.73 21.26 25.18
C HIS A 507 15.35 20.02 25.85
N GLU A 508 14.71 18.88 25.82
CA GLU A 508 15.31 17.62 26.29
C GLU A 508 16.59 17.25 25.52
N ARG A 509 16.68 17.67 24.27
CA ARG A 509 17.80 17.32 23.38
C ARG A 509 18.72 18.49 23.05
N VAL A 510 18.19 19.72 23.03
CA VAL A 510 18.93 20.93 22.69
C VAL A 510 19.03 21.85 23.91
N ILE A 511 20.19 21.85 24.50
CA ILE A 511 20.49 22.65 25.68
C ILE A 511 20.79 24.11 25.30
N GLY A 512 20.28 25.03 26.08
CA GLY A 512 20.33 26.45 25.76
C GLY A 512 19.41 26.81 24.59
N GLN A 513 19.78 27.84 23.84
CA GLN A 513 19.12 28.30 22.59
C GLN A 513 17.59 28.51 22.74
N LYS A 514 17.09 28.93 23.91
CA LYS A 514 15.63 29.10 24.18
C LYS A 514 14.92 29.96 23.14
N GLY A 515 15.59 31.03 22.69
CA GLY A 515 15.03 31.89 21.62
C GLY A 515 14.80 31.14 20.30
N ALA A 516 15.72 30.27 19.91
CA ALA A 516 15.64 29.47 18.69
C ALA A 516 14.49 28.43 18.74
N VAL A 517 14.44 27.69 19.84
CA VAL A 517 13.39 26.70 20.08
C VAL A 517 12.00 27.31 20.07
N ASN A 518 11.82 28.46 20.81
CA ASN A 518 10.55 29.19 20.84
C ASN A 518 10.11 29.70 19.45
N SER A 519 11.03 30.26 18.67
CA SER A 519 10.73 30.78 17.32
C SER A 519 10.26 29.66 16.41
N ILE A 520 10.96 28.54 16.40
CA ILE A 520 10.61 27.36 15.58
C ILE A 520 9.25 26.82 16.00
N SER A 521 9.04 26.57 17.28
CA SER A 521 7.79 26.01 17.81
C SER A 521 6.59 26.88 17.49
N LYS A 522 6.72 28.21 17.60
CA LYS A 522 5.67 29.16 17.20
C LYS A 522 5.38 29.12 15.70
N ALA A 523 6.41 29.06 14.86
CA ALA A 523 6.24 29.01 13.41
C ALA A 523 5.58 27.70 12.96
N VAL A 524 6.00 26.59 13.53
CA VAL A 524 5.41 25.26 13.25
C VAL A 524 3.95 25.21 13.72
N ARG A 525 3.64 25.69 14.92
CA ARG A 525 2.24 25.80 15.43
C ARG A 525 1.37 26.65 14.50
N ARG A 526 1.87 27.82 14.05
CA ARG A 526 1.14 28.70 13.12
C ARG A 526 0.84 28.03 11.78
N ALA A 527 1.81 27.31 11.22
CA ALA A 527 1.63 26.59 9.97
C ALA A 527 0.60 25.45 10.10
N ARG A 528 0.66 24.68 11.19
CA ARG A 528 -0.25 23.56 11.44
C ARG A 528 -1.66 23.99 11.84
N ALA A 529 -1.81 25.16 12.46
CA ALA A 529 -3.12 25.75 12.73
C ALA A 529 -3.85 26.28 11.47
N GLY A 530 -3.28 26.08 10.27
CA GLY A 530 -3.90 26.52 9.01
C GLY A 530 -3.83 28.03 8.75
N LEU A 531 -3.02 28.76 9.53
CA LEU A 531 -2.87 30.21 9.39
C LEU A 531 -1.81 30.61 8.34
N LYS A 532 -1.15 29.63 7.73
CA LYS A 532 -0.15 29.82 6.66
C LYS A 532 -0.73 29.46 5.31
N ASP A 533 -0.16 30.01 4.23
CA ASP A 533 -0.50 29.63 2.87
C ASP A 533 -0.27 28.12 2.66
N PRO A 534 -1.30 27.34 2.28
CA PRO A 534 -1.20 25.90 2.10
C PRO A 534 -0.26 25.48 0.95
N LYS A 535 0.14 26.40 0.09
CA LYS A 535 1.09 26.15 -0.98
C LYS A 535 2.55 26.11 -0.52
N ARG A 536 2.88 26.69 0.62
CA ARG A 536 4.24 26.81 1.13
C ARG A 536 4.65 25.64 2.03
N PRO A 537 5.96 25.34 2.19
CA PRO A 537 6.46 24.38 3.17
C PRO A 537 5.97 24.67 4.59
N ILE A 538 5.95 23.68 5.49
CA ILE A 538 5.52 23.83 6.89
C ILE A 538 6.30 24.98 7.56
N GLY A 539 7.61 25.06 7.34
CA GLY A 539 8.47 26.10 7.86
C GLY A 539 9.75 26.27 7.03
N SER A 540 10.25 27.49 6.99
CA SER A 540 11.52 27.82 6.34
C SER A 540 12.34 28.72 7.23
N PHE A 541 13.56 28.29 7.61
CA PHE A 541 14.37 28.94 8.63
C PHE A 541 15.82 29.12 8.16
N ILE A 542 16.44 30.24 8.51
CA ILE A 542 17.88 30.42 8.43
C ILE A 542 18.47 30.43 9.84
N PHE A 543 19.37 29.49 10.12
CA PHE A 543 20.09 29.37 11.38
C PHE A 543 21.45 30.03 11.26
N LEU A 544 21.61 31.17 11.92
CA LEU A 544 22.85 31.94 11.95
C LEU A 544 23.62 31.69 13.24
N GLY A 545 24.92 31.60 13.18
CA GLY A 545 25.77 31.51 14.39
C GLY A 545 27.05 30.75 14.15
N PRO A 546 27.97 30.77 15.13
CA PRO A 546 29.26 30.09 15.03
C PRO A 546 29.10 28.56 14.91
N THR A 547 30.20 27.89 14.61
CA THR A 547 30.22 26.43 14.53
C THR A 547 30.03 25.82 15.94
N GLY A 548 29.39 24.68 16.05
CA GLY A 548 29.29 23.90 17.29
C GLY A 548 28.31 24.43 18.35
N VAL A 549 27.37 25.31 17.97
CA VAL A 549 26.35 25.86 18.91
C VAL A 549 25.02 25.09 18.88
N GLY A 550 24.92 23.99 18.13
CA GLY A 550 23.74 23.14 18.11
C GLY A 550 22.79 23.31 16.91
N LYS A 551 23.16 24.06 15.85
CA LYS A 551 22.30 24.28 14.66
C LYS A 551 21.80 22.98 14.02
N THR A 552 22.71 22.06 13.73
CA THR A 552 22.38 20.75 13.12
C THR A 552 21.64 19.82 14.09
N GLU A 553 21.95 19.90 15.41
CA GLU A 553 21.28 19.09 16.41
C GLU A 553 19.82 19.53 16.60
N LEU A 554 19.52 20.82 16.53
CA LEU A 554 18.14 21.33 16.59
C LEU A 554 17.33 20.87 15.35
N ALA A 555 17.94 20.84 14.17
CA ALA A 555 17.30 20.32 12.97
C ALA A 555 16.97 18.81 13.11
N ARG A 556 17.88 18.02 13.71
CA ARG A 556 17.68 16.60 13.98
C ARG A 556 16.61 16.38 15.06
N ALA A 557 16.66 17.12 16.16
CA ALA A 557 15.65 17.06 17.22
C ALA A 557 14.25 17.40 16.68
N LEU A 558 14.17 18.38 15.75
CA LEU A 558 12.92 18.76 15.12
C LEU A 558 12.40 17.64 14.19
N ALA A 559 13.28 16.96 13.43
CA ALA A 559 12.88 15.82 12.59
C ALA A 559 12.30 14.69 13.44
N GLU A 560 12.96 14.31 14.52
CA GLU A 560 12.48 13.27 15.45
C GLU A 560 11.14 13.67 16.11
N SER A 561 11.02 14.90 16.62
CA SER A 561 9.80 15.35 17.30
C SER A 561 8.60 15.42 16.35
N MET A 562 8.80 15.89 15.11
CA MET A 562 7.72 16.13 14.16
C MET A 562 7.37 14.88 13.35
N PHE A 563 8.37 14.10 12.96
CA PHE A 563 8.20 13.00 12.01
C PHE A 563 8.54 11.61 12.59
N GLY A 564 9.08 11.56 13.81
CA GLY A 564 9.24 10.35 14.59
C GLY A 564 10.54 9.60 14.41
N ASP A 565 11.39 10.05 13.51
CA ASP A 565 12.65 9.40 13.19
C ASP A 565 13.74 10.44 12.93
N ASP A 566 14.94 10.20 13.47
CA ASP A 566 16.15 10.99 13.19
C ASP A 566 16.49 10.95 11.69
N ASP A 567 16.21 9.83 11.03
CA ASP A 567 16.44 9.63 9.60
C ASP A 567 15.43 10.36 8.70
N ALA A 568 14.40 10.99 9.28
CA ALA A 568 13.53 11.91 8.56
C ALA A 568 14.21 13.26 8.24
N MET A 569 15.52 13.38 8.47
CA MET A 569 16.32 14.54 8.09
C MET A 569 17.11 14.28 6.80
N ILE A 570 16.85 15.10 5.78
CA ILE A 570 17.61 15.12 4.51
C ILE A 570 18.68 16.21 4.61
N ARG A 571 19.94 15.82 4.81
CA ARG A 571 21.05 16.78 4.81
C ARG A 571 21.64 16.92 3.41
N VAL A 572 21.87 18.19 3.01
CA VAL A 572 22.52 18.58 1.77
C VAL A 572 23.59 19.60 2.11
N ASP A 573 24.85 19.25 1.89
CA ASP A 573 25.99 20.13 2.15
C ASP A 573 26.21 21.04 0.93
N MET A 574 26.07 22.33 1.11
CA MET A 574 26.18 23.31 0.02
C MET A 574 27.60 23.53 -0.47
N SER A 575 28.61 23.06 0.25
CA SER A 575 30.01 23.08 -0.24
C SER A 575 30.21 22.14 -1.44
N GLU A 576 29.34 21.14 -1.64
CA GLU A 576 29.34 20.28 -2.84
C GLU A 576 28.68 20.94 -4.06
N PHE A 577 28.01 22.10 -3.88
CA PHE A 577 27.21 22.80 -4.88
C PHE A 577 27.72 24.23 -5.16
N MET A 578 29.01 24.43 -5.06
CA MET A 578 29.68 25.72 -5.34
C MET A 578 29.74 26.02 -6.84
N GLU A 579 29.76 25.00 -7.66
CA GLU A 579 29.90 25.14 -9.13
C GLU A 579 28.54 24.99 -9.84
N LYS A 580 28.37 25.71 -10.97
CA LYS A 580 27.17 25.68 -11.77
C LYS A 580 26.76 24.27 -12.21
N HIS A 581 27.74 23.43 -12.57
CA HIS A 581 27.46 22.04 -12.97
C HIS A 581 26.98 21.15 -11.83
N ALA A 582 27.33 21.46 -10.60
CA ALA A 582 26.89 20.73 -9.44
C ALA A 582 25.43 21.00 -9.14
N VAL A 583 24.87 22.17 -9.46
CA VAL A 583 23.47 22.54 -9.24
C VAL A 583 22.51 21.62 -9.98
N SER A 584 22.87 21.17 -11.17
CA SER A 584 22.05 20.22 -11.93
C SER A 584 21.89 18.86 -11.23
N ARG A 585 22.79 18.48 -10.32
CA ARG A 585 22.66 17.26 -9.52
C ARG A 585 21.53 17.34 -8.46
N LEU A 586 21.13 18.56 -8.07
CA LEU A 586 20.02 18.72 -7.12
C LEU A 586 18.67 18.35 -7.75
N VAL A 587 18.45 18.78 -9.01
CA VAL A 587 17.16 18.67 -9.72
C VAL A 587 17.19 17.54 -10.76
N GLY A 588 18.36 17.16 -11.21
CA GLY A 588 18.63 16.21 -12.29
C GLY A 588 19.39 16.84 -13.46
N ALA A 589 20.06 16.01 -14.28
CA ALA A 589 20.75 16.48 -15.47
C ALA A 589 19.76 16.69 -16.63
N PRO A 590 19.93 17.74 -17.46
CA PRO A 590 19.11 17.96 -18.65
C PRO A 590 19.22 16.79 -19.64
N PRO A 591 18.22 16.60 -20.52
CA PRO A 591 18.28 15.60 -21.56
C PRO A 591 19.55 15.70 -22.41
N GLY A 592 20.23 14.57 -22.61
CA GLY A 592 21.45 14.47 -23.39
C GLY A 592 22.77 14.63 -22.61
N TYR A 593 22.71 14.87 -21.29
CA TYR A 593 23.90 14.87 -20.42
C TYR A 593 24.02 13.54 -19.65
N VAL A 594 25.27 13.18 -19.33
CA VAL A 594 25.55 11.98 -18.50
C VAL A 594 24.87 12.13 -17.13
N GLY A 595 24.13 11.10 -16.69
CA GLY A 595 23.40 11.13 -15.42
C GLY A 595 21.93 11.62 -15.52
N HIS A 596 21.37 11.81 -16.72
CA HIS A 596 19.96 12.16 -16.92
C HIS A 596 19.01 11.11 -16.33
N ASP A 597 19.39 9.82 -16.37
CA ASP A 597 18.57 8.72 -15.83
C ASP A 597 18.61 8.62 -14.30
N ASP A 598 19.62 9.18 -13.63
CA ASP A 598 19.84 9.04 -12.20
C ASP A 598 18.89 9.90 -11.32
N GLY A 599 18.12 10.83 -11.92
CA GLY A 599 17.26 11.75 -11.18
C GLY A 599 18.05 12.78 -10.32
N GLY A 600 17.36 13.77 -9.76
CA GLY A 600 18.00 14.76 -8.89
C GLY A 600 18.16 14.25 -7.46
N GLN A 601 19.31 14.53 -6.85
CA GLN A 601 19.61 14.08 -5.48
C GLN A 601 18.60 14.63 -4.43
N LEU A 602 18.19 15.88 -4.56
CA LEU A 602 17.21 16.49 -3.66
C LEU A 602 15.81 15.99 -3.99
N THR A 603 15.41 16.03 -5.26
CA THR A 603 14.06 15.66 -5.72
C THR A 603 13.73 14.21 -5.43
N GLU A 604 14.68 13.27 -5.67
CA GLU A 604 14.47 11.85 -5.36
C GLU A 604 14.40 11.57 -3.86
N LYS A 605 15.23 12.22 -3.03
CA LYS A 605 15.19 12.05 -1.57
C LYS A 605 13.87 12.57 -1.00
N VAL A 606 13.40 13.74 -1.43
CA VAL A 606 12.13 14.32 -0.96
C VAL A 606 10.93 13.50 -1.46
N ARG A 607 10.96 13.01 -2.69
CA ARG A 607 9.93 12.13 -3.22
C ARG A 607 9.76 10.85 -2.39
N ARG A 608 10.89 10.27 -1.93
CA ARG A 608 10.89 9.08 -1.07
C ARG A 608 10.50 9.38 0.37
N LYS A 609 10.84 10.58 0.89
CA LYS A 609 10.53 11.02 2.25
C LYS A 609 9.86 12.41 2.21
N PRO A 610 8.57 12.48 1.83
CA PRO A 610 7.86 13.76 1.69
C PRO A 610 7.62 14.47 3.02
N TYR A 611 7.67 13.74 4.13
CA TYR A 611 7.61 14.24 5.50
C TYR A 611 9.01 14.24 6.10
N SER A 612 9.75 15.33 5.90
CA SER A 612 11.15 15.43 6.33
C SER A 612 11.58 16.84 6.67
N VAL A 613 12.65 16.95 7.47
CA VAL A 613 13.40 18.18 7.63
C VAL A 613 14.53 18.22 6.60
N ILE A 614 14.53 19.21 5.75
CA ILE A 614 15.59 19.42 4.76
C ILE A 614 16.58 20.42 5.33
N LEU A 615 17.81 19.96 5.56
CA LEU A 615 18.90 20.79 6.07
C LEU A 615 19.87 21.12 4.95
N PHE A 616 19.90 22.37 4.53
CA PHE A 616 20.94 22.92 3.67
C PHE A 616 22.06 23.49 4.55
N ASP A 617 23.17 22.77 4.63
CA ASP A 617 24.29 23.15 5.48
C ASP A 617 25.23 24.07 4.71
N GLU A 618 25.73 25.13 5.37
CA GLU A 618 26.64 26.15 4.83
C GLU A 618 26.10 26.83 3.54
N ILE A 619 24.86 27.33 3.61
CA ILE A 619 24.12 27.90 2.47
C ILE A 619 24.87 29.05 1.76
N GLU A 620 25.75 29.79 2.46
CA GLU A 620 26.57 30.84 1.89
C GLU A 620 27.57 30.36 0.85
N LYS A 621 27.88 29.05 0.83
CA LYS A 621 28.80 28.47 -0.16
C LYS A 621 28.10 28.07 -1.46
N ALA A 622 26.80 28.07 -1.47
CA ALA A 622 26.01 27.63 -2.63
C ALA A 622 26.19 28.56 -3.84
N HIS A 623 26.20 27.97 -5.05
CA HIS A 623 26.14 28.74 -6.28
C HIS A 623 24.82 29.55 -6.35
N PRO A 624 24.83 30.76 -6.93
CA PRO A 624 23.64 31.63 -7.06
C PRO A 624 22.40 30.95 -7.69
N ASP A 625 22.60 29.99 -8.58
CA ASP A 625 21.48 29.26 -9.21
C ASP A 625 20.71 28.34 -8.21
N VAL A 626 21.35 27.92 -7.11
CA VAL A 626 20.67 27.17 -6.02
C VAL A 626 19.57 28.02 -5.40
N PHE A 627 19.82 29.33 -5.21
CA PHE A 627 18.81 30.23 -4.64
C PHE A 627 17.58 30.37 -5.55
N ASN A 628 17.75 30.30 -6.87
CA ASN A 628 16.63 30.34 -7.81
C ASN A 628 15.74 29.08 -7.66
N ILE A 629 16.33 27.91 -7.41
CA ILE A 629 15.61 26.67 -7.13
C ILE A 629 14.88 26.79 -5.77
N LEU A 630 15.57 27.28 -4.75
CA LEU A 630 14.98 27.46 -3.42
C LEU A 630 13.84 28.48 -3.42
N LEU A 631 13.91 29.54 -4.24
CA LEU A 631 12.81 30.50 -4.39
C LEU A 631 11.52 29.81 -4.85
N GLN A 632 11.61 28.90 -5.84
CA GLN A 632 10.45 28.15 -6.31
C GLN A 632 9.89 27.25 -5.20
N VAL A 633 10.75 26.55 -4.45
CA VAL A 633 10.33 25.70 -3.33
C VAL A 633 9.67 26.52 -2.21
N LEU A 634 10.23 27.69 -1.87
CA LEU A 634 9.72 28.54 -0.80
C LEU A 634 8.38 29.23 -1.12
N ASP A 635 8.11 29.51 -2.41
CA ASP A 635 6.87 30.16 -2.85
C ASP A 635 5.76 29.19 -3.20
N ASP A 636 6.09 28.23 -4.08
CA ASP A 636 5.11 27.33 -4.68
C ASP A 636 5.01 26.00 -3.95
N GLY A 637 5.97 25.71 -3.05
CA GLY A 637 6.05 24.45 -2.31
C GLY A 637 6.25 23.21 -3.17
N HIS A 638 6.69 23.40 -4.42
CA HIS A 638 7.01 22.29 -5.30
C HIS A 638 8.23 22.59 -6.18
N LEU A 639 8.83 21.55 -6.70
CA LEU A 639 9.96 21.63 -7.61
C LEU A 639 9.79 20.64 -8.75
N THR A 640 9.89 21.10 -9.99
CA THR A 640 9.81 20.22 -11.15
C THR A 640 11.19 19.66 -11.47
N ASP A 641 11.32 18.33 -11.52
CA ASP A 641 12.56 17.67 -11.92
C ASP A 641 12.80 17.78 -13.44
N THR A 642 13.99 17.38 -13.88
CA THR A 642 14.35 17.40 -15.32
C THR A 642 13.58 16.39 -16.16
N LYS A 643 12.87 15.44 -15.54
CA LYS A 643 11.96 14.49 -16.17
C LYS A 643 10.52 15.04 -16.29
N GLY A 644 10.29 16.29 -15.85
CA GLY A 644 8.97 16.93 -15.87
C GLY A 644 8.08 16.59 -14.69
N ARG A 645 8.55 15.79 -13.72
CA ARG A 645 7.77 15.38 -12.55
C ARG A 645 7.80 16.45 -11.47
N THR A 646 6.66 16.77 -10.91
CA THR A 646 6.53 17.73 -9.82
C THR A 646 6.74 17.03 -8.47
N VAL A 647 7.72 17.49 -7.69
CA VAL A 647 8.02 16.99 -6.34
C VAL A 647 7.46 17.96 -5.31
N ASP A 648 6.69 17.46 -4.37
CA ASP A 648 5.98 18.24 -3.36
C ASP A 648 6.84 18.48 -2.10
N PHE A 649 7.02 19.74 -1.72
CA PHE A 649 7.75 20.19 -0.52
C PHE A 649 6.83 20.78 0.55
N ARG A 650 5.52 20.81 0.35
CA ARG A 650 4.56 21.44 1.28
C ARG A 650 4.56 20.81 2.67
N ASN A 651 4.91 19.53 2.75
CA ASN A 651 4.97 18.78 4.00
C ASN A 651 6.39 18.75 4.61
N THR A 652 7.33 19.52 4.08
CA THR A 652 8.70 19.58 4.58
C THR A 652 8.95 20.81 5.45
N ILE A 653 9.97 20.74 6.31
CA ILE A 653 10.54 21.90 7.03
C ILE A 653 11.91 22.15 6.45
N ILE A 654 12.14 23.36 5.96
CA ILE A 654 13.40 23.78 5.34
C ILE A 654 14.25 24.54 6.32
N ILE A 655 15.44 24.06 6.59
CA ILE A 655 16.42 24.70 7.48
C ILE A 655 17.70 24.95 6.68
N MET A 656 18.18 26.16 6.72
CA MET A 656 19.43 26.59 6.09
C MET A 656 20.40 27.06 7.17
N THR A 657 21.58 26.45 7.30
CA THR A 657 22.58 26.91 8.26
C THR A 657 23.58 27.85 7.60
N SER A 658 24.02 28.85 8.33
CA SER A 658 25.06 29.78 7.89
C SER A 658 25.97 30.22 9.02
N ASN A 659 27.22 30.42 8.67
CA ASN A 659 28.27 30.97 9.55
C ASN A 659 28.62 32.43 9.24
N VAL A 660 27.88 33.08 8.34
CA VAL A 660 28.08 34.46 7.93
C VAL A 660 28.05 35.41 9.14
N GLY A 661 28.97 36.35 9.22
CA GLY A 661 29.12 37.31 10.32
C GLY A 661 29.78 36.78 11.58
N ALA A 662 30.02 35.45 11.70
CA ALA A 662 30.71 34.89 12.86
C ALA A 662 32.21 35.21 12.86
N GLN A 663 32.86 35.29 11.68
CA GLN A 663 34.29 35.63 11.54
C GLN A 663 34.57 37.10 11.79
N GLU A 664 33.75 38.02 11.31
CA GLU A 664 33.93 39.45 11.57
C GLU A 664 33.82 39.82 13.02
N LEU A 665 32.97 39.09 13.79
CA LEU A 665 32.88 39.26 15.26
C LEU A 665 34.16 38.80 15.97
N GLN A 666 34.91 37.86 15.43
CA GLN A 666 36.22 37.50 15.97
C GLN A 666 37.26 38.57 15.66
N ASP A 667 37.32 39.10 14.45
CA ASP A 667 38.24 40.14 14.05
C ASP A 667 38.05 41.45 14.80
N GLN A 668 36.79 41.84 15.09
CA GLN A 668 36.48 43.04 15.89
C GLN A 668 36.91 42.93 17.39
N ARG A 669 36.86 41.73 17.99
CA ARG A 669 37.40 41.47 19.33
C ARG A 669 38.94 41.54 19.40
N PHE A 670 39.62 41.10 18.38
CA PHE A 670 41.07 41.25 18.24
C PHE A 670 41.48 42.74 18.08
N ALA A 671 40.62 43.60 17.53
CA ALA A 671 40.88 45.02 17.34
C ALA A 671 40.60 45.89 18.60
N GLY A 672 40.29 45.31 19.76
CA GLY A 672 40.32 46.01 21.04
C GLY A 672 39.10 46.89 21.41
N PHE A 673 37.95 46.72 20.75
CA PHE A 673 36.68 47.43 21.04
C PHE A 673 35.70 46.62 21.91
N GLY A 674 36.17 46.06 23.00
CA GLY A 674 35.31 45.20 23.88
C GLY A 674 35.18 45.77 25.29
N GLY A 675 34.14 46.52 25.56
CA GLY A 675 33.69 46.89 26.92
C GLY A 675 32.68 45.89 27.45
N SER A 676 32.90 45.37 28.62
CA SER A 676 32.23 44.32 29.33
C SER A 676 30.78 44.67 29.78
N SER A 677 29.79 43.95 29.27
CA SER A 677 28.55 43.51 29.95
C SER A 677 27.77 42.50 29.09
N ASP A 678 27.53 41.30 29.62
CA ASP A 678 27.00 40.12 28.89
C ASP A 678 25.63 40.31 28.18
N GLY A 679 24.80 41.22 28.57
CA GLY A 679 23.48 41.45 27.95
C GLY A 679 23.48 42.41 26.74
N GLN A 680 24.43 43.35 26.67
CA GLN A 680 24.56 44.29 25.53
C GLN A 680 25.30 43.69 24.35
N ASP A 681 26.08 42.65 24.57
CA ASP A 681 26.83 41.95 23.53
C ASP A 681 25.92 41.15 22.58
N TYR A 682 24.88 40.47 23.08
CA TYR A 682 23.99 39.63 22.26
C TYR A 682 23.20 40.42 21.22
N GLU A 683 22.57 41.52 21.60
CA GLU A 683 21.81 42.38 20.67
C GLU A 683 22.72 43.00 19.59
N THR A 684 23.94 43.35 19.95
CA THR A 684 24.94 43.88 19.00
C THR A 684 25.40 42.81 18.05
N ILE A 685 25.71 41.61 18.54
CA ILE A 685 26.07 40.44 17.75
C ILE A 685 24.95 40.10 16.78
N ARG A 686 23.72 40.04 17.25
CA ARG A 686 22.54 39.77 16.42
C ARG A 686 22.38 40.80 15.31
N LYS A 687 22.50 42.08 15.61
CA LYS A 687 22.40 43.16 14.61
C LYS A 687 23.51 43.08 13.54
N THR A 688 24.73 42.76 13.93
CA THR A 688 25.88 42.62 13.04
C THR A 688 25.67 41.40 12.10
N MET A 689 25.33 40.24 12.65
CA MET A 689 25.04 39.02 11.86
C MET A 689 23.91 39.24 10.86
N LEU A 690 22.82 39.90 11.29
CA LEU A 690 21.70 40.22 10.41
C LEU A 690 22.07 41.21 9.31
N LYS A 691 22.99 42.13 9.59
CA LYS A 691 23.52 43.07 8.58
C LYS A 691 24.36 42.34 7.53
N GLU A 692 25.28 41.46 7.95
CA GLU A 692 26.09 40.67 7.04
C GLU A 692 25.27 39.64 6.23
N LEU A 693 24.27 39.08 6.81
CA LEU A 693 23.31 38.23 6.07
C LEU A 693 22.66 39.02 4.91
N LYS A 694 22.22 40.28 5.18
CA LYS A 694 21.61 41.13 4.16
C LYS A 694 22.60 41.54 3.07
N ASN A 695 23.89 41.56 3.38
CA ASN A 695 24.96 41.84 2.39
C ASN A 695 25.25 40.60 1.52
N SER A 696 25.15 39.41 2.12
CA SER A 696 25.50 38.16 1.45
C SER A 696 24.35 37.58 0.60
N PHE A 697 23.09 37.83 0.97
CA PHE A 697 21.94 37.26 0.30
C PHE A 697 21.03 38.33 -0.30
N ARG A 698 20.39 37.98 -1.46
CA ARG A 698 19.43 38.87 -2.12
C ARG A 698 18.23 39.14 -1.22
N PRO A 699 17.73 40.39 -1.14
CA PRO A 699 16.56 40.72 -0.33
C PRO A 699 15.30 39.88 -0.67
N GLU A 700 15.16 39.54 -1.95
CA GLU A 700 14.07 38.70 -2.46
C GLU A 700 14.05 37.31 -1.78
N PHE A 701 15.19 36.69 -1.60
CA PHE A 701 15.33 35.40 -0.94
C PHE A 701 15.02 35.49 0.55
N LEU A 702 15.60 36.50 1.22
CA LEU A 702 15.39 36.68 2.67
C LEU A 702 13.92 36.96 3.04
N ASN A 703 13.18 37.65 2.17
CA ASN A 703 11.75 37.94 2.39
C ASN A 703 10.83 36.73 2.24
N ARG A 704 11.33 35.60 1.68
CA ARG A 704 10.59 34.37 1.49
C ARG A 704 10.77 33.37 2.64
N VAL A 705 11.79 33.59 3.46
CA VAL A 705 12.08 32.78 4.64
C VAL A 705 11.16 33.22 5.79
N ASP A 706 10.59 32.25 6.51
CA ASP A 706 9.63 32.54 7.60
C ASP A 706 10.28 33.21 8.79
N ASP A 707 11.52 32.80 9.19
CA ASP A 707 12.24 33.39 10.30
C ASP A 707 13.78 33.21 10.17
N ILE A 708 14.51 34.16 10.72
CA ILE A 708 15.98 34.14 10.78
C ILE A 708 16.36 34.03 12.24
N ILE A 709 16.93 32.92 12.62
CA ILE A 709 17.22 32.52 14.00
C ILE A 709 18.71 32.64 14.26
N VAL A 710 19.08 33.49 15.20
CA VAL A 710 20.47 33.71 15.59
C VAL A 710 20.80 32.91 16.86
N PHE A 711 21.75 31.99 16.72
CA PHE A 711 22.28 31.17 17.81
C PHE A 711 23.36 31.91 18.60
N HIS A 712 23.26 31.87 19.92
CA HIS A 712 24.29 32.45 20.80
C HIS A 712 25.41 31.43 21.10
N LYS A 713 26.57 31.94 21.55
CA LYS A 713 27.64 31.08 22.03
C LYS A 713 27.21 30.39 23.32
N LEU A 714 27.58 29.12 23.47
CA LEU A 714 27.25 28.32 24.65
C LEU A 714 27.98 28.84 25.91
N THR A 715 27.29 28.94 27.03
CA THR A 715 27.85 29.26 28.35
C THR A 715 28.53 28.04 28.97
N LYS A 716 29.30 28.25 30.04
CA LYS A 716 29.96 27.12 30.74
C LYS A 716 28.95 26.18 31.37
N GLU A 717 27.84 26.71 31.88
CA GLU A 717 26.76 25.96 32.48
C GLU A 717 26.08 25.08 31.42
N GLU A 718 25.75 25.64 30.24
CA GLU A 718 25.15 24.90 29.12
C GLU A 718 26.10 23.80 28.59
N LEU A 719 27.41 24.04 28.54
CA LEU A 719 28.40 23.02 28.16
C LEU A 719 28.43 21.85 29.15
N LYS A 720 28.34 22.12 30.46
CA LYS A 720 28.26 21.08 31.48
C LYS A 720 26.98 20.22 31.33
N GLU A 721 25.86 20.85 31.05
CA GLU A 721 24.61 20.13 30.76
C GLU A 721 24.72 19.26 29.49
N ILE A 722 25.37 19.77 28.42
CA ILE A 722 25.63 19.00 27.20
C ILE A 722 26.51 17.78 27.51
N VAL A 723 27.61 17.96 28.27
CA VAL A 723 28.46 16.84 28.69
C VAL A 723 27.64 15.81 29.49
N THR A 724 26.79 16.27 30.42
CA THR A 724 25.94 15.37 31.20
C THR A 724 25.01 14.58 30.32
N MET A 725 24.35 15.19 29.32
CA MET A 725 23.48 14.52 28.37
C MET A 725 24.27 13.50 27.53
N MET A 726 25.45 13.86 27.03
CA MET A 726 26.28 12.94 26.23
C MET A 726 26.76 11.74 27.05
N VAL A 727 27.19 11.98 28.30
CA VAL A 727 27.59 10.92 29.23
C VAL A 727 26.39 10.01 29.55
N ASN A 728 25.21 10.53 29.75
CA ASN A 728 24.00 9.71 29.95
C ASN A 728 23.68 8.85 28.73
N LYS A 729 23.79 9.38 27.51
CA LYS A 729 23.64 8.57 26.28
C LYS A 729 24.68 7.44 26.22
N LEU A 730 25.92 7.71 26.58
CA LEU A 730 26.97 6.71 26.66
C LEU A 730 26.66 5.64 27.71
N THR A 731 26.23 6.07 28.92
CA THR A 731 25.84 5.18 30.02
C THR A 731 24.70 4.24 29.62
N ASN A 732 23.68 4.76 28.96
CA ASN A 732 22.57 3.95 28.46
C ASN A 732 23.04 2.91 27.44
N ARG A 733 23.88 3.29 26.48
CA ARG A 733 24.48 2.36 25.49
C ARG A 733 25.31 1.25 26.14
N LEU A 734 26.07 1.60 27.19
CA LEU A 734 26.92 0.64 27.90
C LEU A 734 26.12 -0.22 28.88
N SER A 735 25.01 0.26 29.41
CA SER A 735 24.09 -0.55 30.23
C SER A 735 23.46 -1.70 29.45
N GLU A 736 23.26 -1.58 28.15
CA GLU A 736 22.83 -2.68 27.26
C GLU A 736 23.88 -3.80 27.18
N GLN A 737 25.15 -3.47 27.44
CA GLN A 737 26.27 -4.40 27.54
C GLN A 737 26.58 -4.85 28.99
N ASN A 738 25.65 -4.59 29.93
CA ASN A 738 25.84 -4.84 31.38
C ASN A 738 26.99 -4.07 32.03
N ILE A 739 27.38 -2.91 31.51
CA ILE A 739 28.43 -2.07 32.07
C ILE A 739 27.79 -0.81 32.64
N ASN A 740 27.89 -0.57 33.96
CA ASN A 740 27.33 0.62 34.59
C ASN A 740 28.44 1.64 34.87
N ILE A 741 28.31 2.83 34.30
CA ILE A 741 29.28 3.93 34.47
C ILE A 741 28.64 5.08 35.24
N ILE A 742 29.38 5.63 36.20
CA ILE A 742 29.06 6.87 36.88
C ILE A 742 30.21 7.84 36.71
N VAL A 743 29.93 8.99 36.13
CA VAL A 743 30.88 10.08 35.93
C VAL A 743 30.59 11.16 36.97
N THR A 744 31.60 11.49 37.82
CA THR A 744 31.41 12.53 38.85
C THR A 744 31.31 13.92 38.25
N ASP A 745 30.69 14.85 38.98
CA ASP A 745 30.50 16.24 38.50
C ASP A 745 31.86 16.94 38.26
N LYS A 746 32.91 16.61 39.03
CA LYS A 746 34.29 17.11 38.80
C LYS A 746 34.87 16.65 37.48
N ALA A 747 34.63 15.37 37.14
CA ALA A 747 35.07 14.82 35.86
C ALA A 747 34.30 15.47 34.70
N LYS A 748 32.96 15.67 34.81
CA LYS A 748 32.14 16.37 33.82
C LYS A 748 32.60 17.81 33.62
N ASP A 749 32.91 18.54 34.70
CA ASP A 749 33.41 19.94 34.64
C ASP A 749 34.75 19.97 33.85
N LYS A 750 35.64 19.02 34.11
CA LYS A 750 36.95 18.95 33.47
C LYS A 750 36.79 18.60 31.98
N ILE A 751 35.92 17.64 31.63
CA ILE A 751 35.61 17.28 30.23
C ILE A 751 35.02 18.49 29.50
N ALA A 752 34.13 19.24 30.12
CA ALA A 752 33.57 20.47 29.56
C ALA A 752 34.65 21.53 29.31
N GLU A 753 35.59 21.69 30.23
CA GLU A 753 36.70 22.64 30.09
C GLU A 753 37.69 22.25 28.99
N GLU A 754 38.09 20.98 28.91
CA GLU A 754 39.02 20.46 27.89
C GLU A 754 38.38 20.35 26.51
N GLY A 755 37.09 20.07 26.45
CA GLY A 755 36.32 19.92 25.21
C GLY A 755 35.74 21.22 24.67
N TYR A 756 35.92 22.35 25.34
CA TYR A 756 35.48 23.66 24.87
C TYR A 756 36.56 24.36 24.03
N ASP A 757 36.22 24.71 22.82
CA ASP A 757 37.03 25.55 21.94
C ASP A 757 36.23 26.78 21.54
N PRO A 758 36.77 28.01 21.75
CA PRO A 758 36.09 29.24 21.37
C PRO A 758 35.71 29.37 19.91
N GLU A 759 36.41 28.63 19.04
CA GLU A 759 36.25 28.65 17.57
C GLU A 759 35.32 27.53 17.10
N TYR A 760 35.45 26.32 17.68
CA TYR A 760 34.68 25.12 17.29
C TYR A 760 33.50 24.79 18.21
N GLY A 761 33.29 25.57 19.29
CA GLY A 761 32.19 25.44 20.26
C GLY A 761 32.18 24.09 20.98
N ALA A 762 31.05 23.42 21.02
CA ALA A 762 30.86 22.10 21.67
C ALA A 762 31.33 20.90 20.79
N ARG A 763 31.76 21.12 19.55
CA ARG A 763 32.15 20.01 18.63
C ARG A 763 33.31 19.15 19.16
N PRO A 764 34.34 19.70 19.82
CA PRO A 764 35.41 18.91 20.41
C PRO A 764 35.03 18.10 21.65
N LEU A 765 33.88 18.37 22.29
CA LEU A 765 33.41 17.61 23.46
C LEU A 765 33.28 16.11 23.19
N ILE A 766 32.81 15.72 21.99
CA ILE A 766 32.71 14.31 21.60
C ILE A 766 34.09 13.65 21.67
N ARG A 767 35.11 14.29 21.12
CA ARG A 767 36.49 13.78 21.15
C ARG A 767 37.06 13.77 22.58
N ALA A 768 36.71 14.76 23.40
CA ALA A 768 37.12 14.78 24.81
C ALA A 768 36.51 13.59 25.55
N ILE A 769 35.20 13.31 25.39
CA ILE A 769 34.53 12.15 25.97
C ILE A 769 35.14 10.84 25.45
N GLN A 770 35.37 10.71 24.16
CA GLN A 770 36.03 9.53 23.58
C GLN A 770 37.38 9.28 24.21
N LYS A 771 38.26 10.27 24.21
CA LYS A 771 39.60 10.14 24.75
C LYS A 771 39.66 9.87 26.25
N THR A 772 38.75 10.53 27.02
CA THR A 772 38.76 10.39 28.48
C THR A 772 37.93 9.22 29.00
N ILE A 773 36.89 8.80 28.31
CA ILE A 773 36.01 7.75 28.81
C ILE A 773 36.11 6.48 27.93
N GLU A 774 35.81 6.59 26.62
CA GLU A 774 35.66 5.42 25.75
C GLU A 774 36.99 4.70 25.50
N ASP A 775 38.08 5.41 25.21
CA ASP A 775 39.44 4.81 24.98
C ASP A 775 39.93 4.12 26.24
N ASN A 776 39.86 4.75 27.39
CA ASN A 776 40.33 4.17 28.66
C ASN A 776 39.45 2.98 29.10
N LEU A 777 38.15 3.04 28.89
CA LEU A 777 37.26 1.90 29.12
C LEU A 777 37.55 0.72 28.20
N SER A 778 37.86 0.99 26.94
CA SER A 778 38.20 -0.05 25.99
C SER A 778 39.52 -0.76 26.35
N GLU A 779 40.53 -0.02 26.84
CA GLU A 779 41.77 -0.61 27.37
C GLU A 779 41.49 -1.49 28.60
N LEU A 780 40.67 -1.01 29.54
CA LEU A 780 40.27 -1.78 30.74
C LEU A 780 39.50 -3.08 30.39
N ILE A 781 38.66 -3.06 29.33
CA ILE A 781 37.94 -4.23 28.84
C ILE A 781 38.91 -5.23 28.20
N LEU A 782 39.85 -4.73 27.39
CA LEU A 782 40.82 -5.56 26.65
C LEU A 782 41.92 -6.15 27.57
N ASP A 783 42.27 -5.47 28.66
CA ASP A 783 43.25 -5.95 29.66
C ASP A 783 42.73 -7.13 30.51
N GLY A 784 41.52 -7.65 30.20
CA GLY A 784 40.99 -8.83 30.85
C GLY A 784 40.36 -8.57 32.23
N ASN A 785 40.20 -7.32 32.61
CA ASN A 785 39.36 -6.96 33.75
C ASN A 785 37.89 -7.25 33.37
N GLN A 786 37.29 -8.26 34.03
CA GLN A 786 35.86 -8.52 33.88
C GLN A 786 35.08 -7.31 34.41
N ILE A 787 34.75 -6.36 33.50
CA ILE A 787 33.98 -5.14 33.83
C ILE A 787 32.46 -5.40 33.67
N GLU A 788 32.08 -6.45 32.96
CA GLU A 788 30.67 -6.89 32.83
C GLU A 788 30.07 -7.18 34.24
N GLY A 789 28.97 -6.53 34.54
CA GLY A 789 28.28 -6.63 35.83
C GLY A 789 28.92 -5.80 36.97
N LYS A 790 29.94 -4.97 36.67
CA LYS A 790 30.56 -4.08 37.66
C LYS A 790 30.18 -2.61 37.41
N LYS A 791 30.37 -1.80 38.43
CA LYS A 791 30.15 -0.35 38.40
C LYS A 791 31.49 0.35 38.24
N VAL A 792 31.66 1.10 37.17
CA VAL A 792 32.87 1.92 36.94
C VAL A 792 32.59 3.36 37.31
N THR A 793 33.35 3.91 38.25
CA THR A 793 33.26 5.35 38.64
C THR A 793 34.41 6.10 38.00
N VAL A 794 34.09 7.11 37.18
CA VAL A 794 35.10 8.02 36.59
C VAL A 794 35.12 9.32 37.40
N ASP A 795 36.24 9.61 38.05
CA ASP A 795 36.49 10.83 38.83
C ASP A 795 37.72 11.58 38.32
N HIS A 796 37.87 12.85 38.71
CA HIS A 796 39.04 13.68 38.43
C HIS A 796 39.58 14.32 39.69
N ASP A 797 40.88 14.04 40.01
CA ASP A 797 41.52 14.49 41.24
C ASP A 797 42.19 15.89 41.13
N GLY A 798 41.94 16.59 40.01
CA GLY A 798 42.59 17.88 39.70
C GLY A 798 43.84 17.77 38.84
N LYS A 799 44.38 16.56 38.60
CA LYS A 799 45.52 16.29 37.69
C LYS A 799 45.21 15.26 36.62
N GLU A 800 44.62 14.13 37.01
CA GLU A 800 44.36 13.01 36.10
C GLU A 800 42.95 12.42 36.32
N PHE A 801 42.39 11.77 35.32
CA PHE A 801 41.15 10.99 35.42
C PHE A 801 41.45 9.65 36.10
N LYS A 802 40.61 9.27 37.07
CA LYS A 802 40.67 8.01 37.80
C LYS A 802 39.46 7.15 37.51
N TYR A 803 39.69 5.85 37.37
CA TYR A 803 38.68 4.85 37.05
C TYR A 803 38.62 3.80 38.17
N ASP A 804 37.64 3.94 39.06
CA ASP A 804 37.44 3.01 40.18
C ASP A 804 36.38 1.95 39.79
N ILE A 805 36.77 0.67 39.88
CA ILE A 805 35.91 -0.48 39.52
C ILE A 805 35.44 -1.09 40.85
N ALA A 806 34.14 -1.09 41.10
CA ALA A 806 33.48 -1.68 42.27
C ALA A 806 32.50 -2.80 41.86
N GLU A 807 32.38 -3.84 42.67
CA GLU A 807 31.34 -4.86 42.50
C GLU A 807 29.94 -4.23 42.75
N GLN A 808 28.98 -4.60 41.94
CA GLN A 808 27.61 -4.12 42.06
C GLN A 808 26.96 -4.81 43.26
N THR A 809 26.90 -4.16 44.42
CA THR A 809 26.11 -4.61 45.56
C THR A 809 24.63 -4.47 45.16
N SER A 810 23.90 -5.56 45.10
CA SER A 810 22.46 -5.66 44.81
C SER A 810 21.66 -4.97 45.92
N GLU A 811 21.41 -3.68 45.82
CA GLU A 811 20.32 -3.08 46.57
C GLU A 811 19.01 -3.38 45.89
N THR A 812 18.28 -4.34 46.45
CA THR A 812 16.89 -4.67 46.17
C THR A 812 16.02 -3.44 46.46
N LYS A 813 15.65 -2.67 45.44
CA LYS A 813 14.50 -1.77 45.54
C LYS A 813 13.22 -2.58 45.41
N THR A 814 12.58 -2.80 46.57
CA THR A 814 11.16 -3.16 46.68
C THR A 814 10.32 -2.07 45.96
N PRO A 815 9.37 -2.43 45.09
CA PRO A 815 8.46 -1.43 44.54
C PRO A 815 7.45 -1.04 45.59
N SER A 816 7.47 0.21 46.04
CA SER A 816 6.35 0.81 46.78
C SER A 816 5.20 1.05 45.83
N GLN A 817 4.08 0.38 46.10
CA GLN A 817 2.74 0.70 45.62
C GLN A 817 2.36 2.12 46.09
N ALA A 818 2.04 3.01 45.16
CA ALA A 818 1.01 4.04 45.33
C ALA A 818 0.53 4.45 43.94
#